data_527d20939bac114f174fdc3ad53957af
#
_entry.id   527d20939bac114f174fdc3ad53957af
#
_cell.length_a   1.000
_cell.length_b   1.000
_cell.length_c   1.000
_cell.angle_alpha   90.00
_cell.angle_beta   90.00
_cell.angle_gamma   90.00
#
_symmetry.space_group_name_H-M   'P 1'
#
loop_
_entity.id
_entity.type
_entity.pdbx_description
1 polymer ?
#
loop_
_entity_poly.entity_id
_entity_poly.type
_entity_poly.pdbx_seq_one_letter_code
_entity_poly.pdbx_strand_id
1 'polypeptide(L)'
;MDDVPPPTEHVVRPHHIGLLSILSLAFKDGQYKEFPSPFTLHLYRCLLNEISEVCHPKSYSDVLKEIGSGPRAEPEVCQAFLSQARAMPDTLDTADNLTVFFSNIPALFVEKPSDENPIFMRRSLFGYFCRRCFVSFIKLSFSGVVKLQDDFRKWITGYPGAGYDVINKEQLTNDFTLFKTQADKKAWAKPEPFEAWEKGLAIGDDTLAIENLRRFFEQQFNDNNDSGLRQHALLNLVRMHYVHKEYEAARKLLSEAITVSRTSGDRVILQNCVSMLHRLPPTNTGQKQTPNEIQPDLHPLEVFHDVSKLLDDQPVGVAFNKIMQAIGVQDHWIDVQIIPPPEEELWVQHAVQSIVWRSTGCDKLATIEENLIMAFIPLAASDETRLAIVLNRANQNARMGLYDQSLRNLLDPAIWSGLGMDDYATWAHAVWNILALRATRRGQKRLYQEVLLVRRPAGYHNMKFFDLNSEGPPRSKIHEALGEVLKLRKCGQATSGMEHLLRALWHSEFLFRLHEYRTGIVLLADVGLEFGMSKRSRALVDDIMPQIICGKDPEQRGFASFTLARAIIASGESSPESLREALPYLLAAEKDYECLDLLEALQDVQYFISVIYHNLDMTSERDAAARRHHATVERRDTLATTVADGEVEAILDLIGRIGVALASRE
;
A
#
# COMPACT_ATOMS: atom_id res chain seq x y z
N MET A 1 -10.82 -14.50 34.34
CA MET A 1 -10.65 -14.61 32.88
C MET A 1 -12.06 -14.67 32.36
N ASP A 2 -12.55 -13.53 31.92
CA ASP A 2 -13.93 -13.38 31.51
C ASP A 2 -14.08 -14.06 30.15
N ASP A 3 -15.06 -14.97 30.09
CA ASP A 3 -15.42 -15.69 28.88
C ASP A 3 -15.78 -14.72 27.78
N VAL A 4 -14.82 -14.48 26.88
CA VAL A 4 -15.14 -13.83 25.58
C VAL A 4 -16.09 -14.81 24.88
N PRO A 5 -17.31 -14.39 24.54
CA PRO A 5 -18.25 -15.28 23.86
C PRO A 5 -17.59 -15.83 22.61
N PRO A 6 -17.74 -17.14 22.32
CA PRO A 6 -17.17 -17.73 21.13
C PRO A 6 -17.68 -16.94 19.90
N PRO A 7 -16.82 -16.71 18.89
CA PRO A 7 -17.23 -16.01 17.69
C PRO A 7 -18.46 -16.71 17.09
N THR A 8 -19.47 -15.91 16.75
CA THR A 8 -20.71 -16.44 16.18
C THR A 8 -20.40 -17.12 14.85
N GLU A 9 -20.73 -18.42 14.73
CA GLU A 9 -20.55 -19.10 13.45
C GLU A 9 -21.35 -18.40 12.35
N HIS A 10 -20.70 -18.24 11.20
CA HIS A 10 -21.36 -17.63 10.04
C HIS A 10 -22.49 -18.52 9.54
N VAL A 11 -23.65 -17.91 9.31
CA VAL A 11 -24.82 -18.55 8.72
C VAL A 11 -25.14 -17.87 7.40
N VAL A 12 -25.38 -18.68 6.34
CA VAL A 12 -25.83 -18.14 5.05
C VAL A 12 -27.22 -17.53 5.19
N ARG A 13 -27.35 -16.29 4.75
CA ARG A 13 -28.61 -15.53 4.76
C ARG A 13 -29.11 -15.29 3.34
N PRO A 14 -30.40 -15.00 3.15
CA PRO A 14 -30.98 -14.76 1.84
C PRO A 14 -30.24 -13.71 0.99
N HIS A 15 -29.83 -12.59 1.57
CA HIS A 15 -29.09 -11.55 0.86
C HIS A 15 -27.71 -12.00 0.35
N HIS A 16 -27.05 -12.94 1.05
CA HIS A 16 -25.80 -13.51 0.58
C HIS A 16 -25.98 -14.25 -0.75
N ILE A 17 -27.10 -14.95 -0.94
CA ILE A 17 -27.42 -15.64 -2.21
C ILE A 17 -27.54 -14.62 -3.34
N GLY A 18 -28.24 -13.50 -3.09
CA GLY A 18 -28.35 -12.42 -4.05
C GLY A 18 -27.00 -11.80 -4.42
N LEU A 19 -26.14 -11.56 -3.45
CA LEU A 19 -24.78 -11.03 -3.69
C LEU A 19 -23.89 -12.04 -4.45
N LEU A 20 -23.95 -13.33 -4.07
CA LEU A 20 -23.23 -14.40 -4.78
C LEU A 20 -23.70 -14.54 -6.23
N SER A 21 -24.99 -14.36 -6.50
CA SER A 21 -25.55 -14.42 -7.85
C SER A 21 -25.02 -13.27 -8.71
N ILE A 22 -24.96 -12.06 -8.16
CA ILE A 22 -24.40 -10.88 -8.85
C ILE A 22 -22.89 -11.07 -9.09
N LEU A 23 -22.14 -11.54 -8.09
CA LEU A 23 -20.71 -11.85 -8.23
C LEU A 23 -20.46 -12.92 -9.29
N SER A 24 -21.24 -14.00 -9.27
CA SER A 24 -21.10 -15.07 -10.26
C SER A 24 -21.35 -14.57 -11.68
N LEU A 25 -22.40 -13.78 -11.91
CA LEU A 25 -22.70 -13.21 -13.21
C LEU A 25 -21.61 -12.24 -13.69
N ALA A 26 -21.16 -11.34 -12.82
CA ALA A 26 -20.17 -10.33 -13.20
C ALA A 26 -18.81 -10.93 -13.56
N PHE A 27 -18.37 -11.97 -12.83
CA PHE A 27 -16.97 -12.41 -12.86
C PHE A 27 -16.73 -13.76 -13.52
N LYS A 28 -17.70 -14.69 -13.53
CA LYS A 28 -17.48 -16.06 -14.01
C LYS A 28 -17.06 -16.12 -15.48
N ASP A 29 -17.70 -15.30 -16.33
CA ASP A 29 -17.46 -15.31 -17.78
C ASP A 29 -16.62 -14.11 -18.25
N GLY A 30 -16.01 -13.38 -17.32
CA GLY A 30 -15.18 -12.21 -17.64
C GLY A 30 -15.95 -10.99 -18.14
N GLN A 31 -17.27 -10.94 -17.99
CA GLN A 31 -18.13 -9.84 -18.45
C GLN A 31 -17.70 -8.47 -17.88
N TYR A 32 -17.13 -8.45 -16.66
CA TYR A 32 -16.64 -7.22 -16.03
C TYR A 32 -15.58 -6.49 -16.87
N LYS A 33 -14.86 -7.19 -17.77
CA LYS A 33 -13.85 -6.58 -18.66
C LYS A 33 -14.48 -5.72 -19.77
N GLU A 34 -15.74 -5.97 -20.09
CA GLU A 34 -16.50 -5.26 -21.10
C GLU A 34 -17.23 -4.03 -20.52
N PHE A 35 -17.29 -3.94 -19.18
CA PHE A 35 -17.96 -2.82 -18.50
C PHE A 35 -17.12 -1.54 -18.57
N PRO A 36 -17.75 -0.37 -18.70
CA PRO A 36 -17.05 0.90 -18.52
C PRO A 36 -16.43 1.00 -17.13
N SER A 37 -15.20 1.49 -17.02
CA SER A 37 -14.48 1.59 -15.73
C SER A 37 -15.28 2.31 -14.62
N PRO A 38 -16.02 3.42 -14.88
CA PRO A 38 -16.82 4.04 -13.84
C PRO A 38 -17.98 3.18 -13.35
N PHE A 39 -18.59 2.38 -14.23
CA PHE A 39 -19.65 1.44 -13.84
C PHE A 39 -19.08 0.28 -13.02
N THR A 40 -17.93 -0.26 -13.42
CA THR A 40 -17.24 -1.31 -12.69
C THR A 40 -16.87 -0.85 -11.27
N LEU A 41 -16.34 0.35 -11.14
CA LEU A 41 -16.00 0.92 -9.83
C LEU A 41 -17.26 1.07 -8.95
N HIS A 42 -18.35 1.55 -9.52
CA HIS A 42 -19.62 1.69 -8.81
C HIS A 42 -20.18 0.33 -8.37
N LEU A 43 -20.14 -0.68 -9.25
CA LEU A 43 -20.53 -2.05 -8.93
C LEU A 43 -19.74 -2.62 -7.74
N TYR A 44 -18.41 -2.46 -7.76
CA TYR A 44 -17.57 -2.87 -6.64
C TYR A 44 -17.92 -2.16 -5.34
N ARG A 45 -18.17 -0.86 -5.37
CA ARG A 45 -18.59 -0.10 -4.18
C ARG A 45 -19.91 -0.59 -3.61
N CYS A 46 -20.90 -0.84 -4.45
CA CYS A 46 -22.19 -1.40 -4.02
C CYS A 46 -22.00 -2.78 -3.37
N LEU A 47 -21.24 -3.67 -4.03
CA LEU A 47 -20.98 -5.02 -3.50
C LEU A 47 -20.20 -4.99 -2.18
N LEU A 48 -19.17 -4.15 -2.07
CA LEU A 48 -18.42 -3.98 -0.82
C LEU A 48 -19.31 -3.50 0.33
N ASN A 49 -20.18 -2.55 0.05
CA ASN A 49 -21.07 -2.00 1.07
C ASN A 49 -22.01 -3.07 1.64
N GLU A 50 -22.54 -3.94 0.80
CA GLU A 50 -23.44 -5.03 1.22
C GLU A 50 -22.66 -6.21 1.88
N ILE A 51 -21.47 -6.56 1.37
CA ILE A 51 -20.64 -7.63 1.93
C ILE A 51 -20.09 -7.26 3.31
N SER A 52 -19.87 -5.96 3.58
CA SER A 52 -19.38 -5.50 4.87
C SER A 52 -20.37 -5.69 6.03
N GLU A 53 -21.66 -5.90 5.73
CA GLU A 53 -22.74 -6.09 6.73
C GLU A 53 -22.80 -4.99 7.83
N VAL A 54 -22.24 -3.81 7.56
CA VAL A 54 -22.23 -2.67 8.52
C VAL A 54 -23.64 -2.07 8.66
N CYS A 55 -24.40 -2.09 7.58
CA CYS A 55 -25.78 -1.62 7.56
C CYS A 55 -26.74 -2.79 7.38
N HIS A 56 -28.02 -2.56 7.68
CA HIS A 56 -29.04 -3.56 7.34
C HIS A 56 -29.02 -3.84 5.84
N PRO A 57 -29.01 -5.13 5.43
CA PRO A 57 -29.01 -5.50 4.02
C PRO A 57 -30.20 -4.90 3.28
N LYS A 58 -29.92 -4.33 2.13
CA LYS A 58 -30.94 -3.79 1.25
C LYS A 58 -31.75 -4.91 0.59
N SER A 59 -32.97 -4.59 0.13
CA SER A 59 -33.71 -5.52 -0.71
C SER A 59 -32.98 -5.77 -2.03
N TYR A 60 -33.15 -6.96 -2.62
CA TYR A 60 -32.53 -7.29 -3.91
C TYR A 60 -32.82 -6.26 -4.99
N SER A 61 -34.09 -5.79 -5.05
CA SER A 61 -34.52 -4.77 -6.01
C SER A 61 -33.80 -3.43 -5.81
N ASP A 62 -33.49 -3.06 -4.55
CA ASP A 62 -32.84 -1.79 -4.26
C ASP A 62 -31.34 -1.85 -4.55
N VAL A 63 -30.69 -3.00 -4.27
CA VAL A 63 -29.29 -3.25 -4.70
C VAL A 63 -29.17 -3.13 -6.22
N LEU A 64 -30.07 -3.74 -6.98
CA LEU A 64 -30.06 -3.64 -8.45
C LEU A 64 -30.37 -2.24 -8.97
N LYS A 65 -31.26 -1.48 -8.30
CA LYS A 65 -31.50 -0.08 -8.65
C LYS A 65 -30.24 0.78 -8.37
N GLU A 66 -29.60 0.57 -7.25
CA GLU A 66 -28.36 1.28 -6.89
C GLU A 66 -27.26 1.00 -7.91
N ILE A 67 -27.04 -0.26 -8.29
CA ILE A 67 -26.07 -0.63 -9.35
C ILE A 67 -26.46 0.03 -10.68
N GLY A 68 -27.76 0.01 -11.04
CA GLY A 68 -28.27 0.59 -12.28
C GLY A 68 -28.25 2.13 -12.31
N SER A 69 -28.18 2.80 -11.16
CA SER A 69 -28.03 4.25 -11.06
C SER A 69 -26.57 4.72 -11.21
N GLY A 70 -25.65 3.78 -11.37
CA GLY A 70 -24.23 4.07 -11.49
C GLY A 70 -23.87 4.87 -12.75
N PRO A 71 -22.72 5.57 -12.71
CA PRO A 71 -22.25 6.34 -13.86
C PRO A 71 -21.97 5.41 -15.05
N ARG A 72 -22.45 5.81 -16.25
CA ARG A 72 -22.32 5.04 -17.49
C ARG A 72 -22.95 3.64 -17.44
N ALA A 73 -24.11 3.49 -16.81
CA ALA A 73 -24.90 2.25 -16.83
C ALA A 73 -25.71 2.05 -18.14
N GLU A 74 -25.66 3.02 -19.07
CA GLU A 74 -26.44 3.04 -20.33
C GLU A 74 -25.99 2.03 -21.41
N PRO A 75 -24.68 1.63 -21.55
CA PRO A 75 -24.27 0.66 -22.55
C PRO A 75 -25.06 -0.64 -22.51
N GLU A 76 -25.29 -1.23 -23.68
CA GLU A 76 -26.07 -2.48 -23.83
C GLU A 76 -25.54 -3.61 -22.94
N VAL A 77 -24.23 -3.70 -22.78
CA VAL A 77 -23.60 -4.72 -21.92
C VAL A 77 -24.01 -4.55 -20.45
N CYS A 78 -24.06 -3.33 -19.93
CA CYS A 78 -24.50 -3.06 -18.56
C CYS A 78 -26.02 -3.35 -18.39
N GLN A 79 -26.83 -3.01 -19.38
CA GLN A 79 -28.25 -3.29 -19.37
C GLN A 79 -28.55 -4.79 -19.50
N ALA A 80 -27.79 -5.52 -20.34
CA ALA A 80 -27.86 -6.97 -20.43
C ALA A 80 -27.52 -7.65 -19.11
N PHE A 81 -26.43 -7.20 -18.45
CA PHE A 81 -26.05 -7.67 -17.12
C PHE A 81 -27.14 -7.42 -16.08
N LEU A 82 -27.72 -6.22 -16.03
CA LEU A 82 -28.81 -5.89 -15.10
C LEU A 82 -30.07 -6.70 -15.38
N SER A 83 -30.38 -7.00 -16.64
CA SER A 83 -31.53 -7.84 -17.01
C SER A 83 -31.29 -9.29 -16.58
N GLN A 84 -30.10 -9.83 -16.78
CA GLN A 84 -29.73 -11.17 -16.31
C GLN A 84 -29.75 -11.25 -14.78
N ALA A 85 -29.23 -10.24 -14.09
CA ALA A 85 -29.27 -10.18 -12.62
C ALA A 85 -30.71 -10.15 -12.08
N ARG A 86 -31.64 -9.47 -12.78
CA ARG A 86 -33.08 -9.48 -12.41
C ARG A 86 -33.72 -10.84 -12.61
N ALA A 87 -33.29 -11.62 -13.62
CA ALA A 87 -33.83 -12.95 -13.92
C ALA A 87 -33.23 -14.06 -13.04
N MET A 88 -32.10 -13.80 -12.38
CA MET A 88 -31.42 -14.82 -11.55
C MET A 88 -32.28 -15.44 -10.45
N PRO A 89 -33.11 -14.68 -9.71
CA PRO A 89 -33.97 -15.27 -8.70
C PRO A 89 -34.92 -16.33 -9.24
N ASP A 90 -35.42 -16.16 -10.47
CA ASP A 90 -36.30 -17.11 -11.11
C ASP A 90 -35.59 -18.44 -11.45
N THR A 91 -34.29 -18.39 -11.67
CA THR A 91 -33.47 -19.61 -11.89
C THR A 91 -33.18 -20.38 -10.61
N LEU A 92 -33.28 -19.75 -9.45
CA LEU A 92 -33.03 -20.33 -8.10
C LEU A 92 -34.35 -20.70 -7.39
N ASP A 93 -35.35 -21.08 -8.17
CA ASP A 93 -36.71 -21.31 -7.69
C ASP A 93 -36.88 -22.59 -6.85
N THR A 94 -35.96 -23.53 -6.93
CA THR A 94 -36.03 -24.82 -6.22
C THR A 94 -34.79 -25.05 -5.35
N ALA A 95 -34.93 -25.87 -4.31
CA ALA A 95 -33.82 -26.28 -3.44
C ALA A 95 -32.70 -26.99 -4.23
N ASP A 96 -33.08 -27.74 -5.28
CA ASP A 96 -32.11 -28.43 -6.14
C ASP A 96 -31.31 -27.43 -6.98
N ASN A 97 -31.97 -26.41 -7.56
CA ASN A 97 -31.33 -25.36 -8.31
C ASN A 97 -30.36 -24.56 -7.42
N LEU A 98 -30.77 -24.30 -6.17
CA LEU A 98 -29.91 -23.63 -5.18
C LEU A 98 -28.69 -24.49 -4.85
N THR A 99 -28.84 -25.79 -4.71
CA THR A 99 -27.72 -26.72 -4.47
C THR A 99 -26.77 -26.77 -5.68
N VAL A 100 -27.30 -26.81 -6.90
CA VAL A 100 -26.49 -26.73 -8.14
C VAL A 100 -25.76 -25.38 -8.24
N PHE A 101 -26.42 -24.30 -7.88
CA PHE A 101 -25.80 -22.97 -7.85
C PHE A 101 -24.60 -22.95 -6.88
N PHE A 102 -24.79 -23.40 -5.64
CA PHE A 102 -23.69 -23.45 -4.67
C PHE A 102 -22.57 -24.43 -5.07
N SER A 103 -22.86 -25.53 -5.74
CA SER A 103 -21.83 -26.43 -6.27
C SER A 103 -20.93 -25.79 -7.33
N ASN A 104 -21.40 -24.72 -7.98
CA ASN A 104 -20.62 -23.95 -8.96
C ASN A 104 -19.83 -22.79 -8.35
N ILE A 105 -20.13 -22.37 -7.12
CA ILE A 105 -19.44 -21.26 -6.44
C ILE A 105 -17.93 -21.51 -6.26
N PRO A 106 -17.44 -22.73 -5.95
CA PRO A 106 -15.99 -23.00 -5.88
C PRO A 106 -15.21 -22.61 -7.13
N ALA A 107 -15.82 -22.60 -8.31
CA ALA A 107 -15.17 -22.15 -9.53
C ALA A 107 -14.68 -20.70 -9.48
N LEU A 108 -15.16 -19.89 -8.56
CA LEU A 108 -14.75 -18.50 -8.37
C LEU A 108 -13.46 -18.36 -7.54
N PHE A 109 -13.13 -19.31 -6.66
CA PHE A 109 -12.03 -19.19 -5.70
C PHE A 109 -11.12 -20.43 -5.57
N VAL A 110 -11.41 -21.51 -6.29
CA VAL A 110 -10.55 -22.72 -6.33
C VAL A 110 -9.68 -22.66 -7.58
N GLU A 111 -8.40 -22.96 -7.39
CA GLU A 111 -7.43 -23.09 -8.46
C GLU A 111 -7.82 -24.22 -9.41
N LYS A 112 -7.81 -23.95 -10.69
CA LYS A 112 -8.08 -24.96 -11.72
C LYS A 112 -6.78 -25.70 -12.05
N PRO A 113 -6.83 -27.02 -12.39
CA PRO A 113 -5.65 -27.78 -12.75
C PRO A 113 -4.98 -27.33 -14.08
N SER A 114 -5.53 -26.32 -14.75
CA SER A 114 -5.06 -25.76 -16.03
C SER A 114 -4.18 -24.53 -15.90
N ASP A 115 -3.47 -24.31 -14.79
CA ASP A 115 -2.61 -23.12 -14.53
C ASP A 115 -3.31 -21.74 -14.63
N GLU A 116 -4.62 -21.70 -14.70
CA GLU A 116 -5.36 -20.44 -14.63
C GLU A 116 -5.58 -20.03 -13.17
N ASN A 117 -5.11 -18.85 -12.81
CA ASN A 117 -5.37 -18.26 -11.49
C ASN A 117 -6.88 -18.22 -11.21
N PRO A 118 -7.32 -18.49 -9.96
CA PRO A 118 -8.72 -18.37 -9.58
C PRO A 118 -9.20 -16.93 -9.79
N ILE A 119 -10.47 -16.76 -10.11
CA ILE A 119 -11.08 -15.42 -10.33
C ILE A 119 -10.90 -14.57 -9.07
N PHE A 120 -11.10 -15.16 -7.90
CA PHE A 120 -10.84 -14.52 -6.62
C PHE A 120 -9.82 -15.34 -5.82
N MET A 121 -8.75 -14.71 -5.41
CA MET A 121 -7.77 -15.33 -4.53
C MET A 121 -8.40 -15.78 -3.22
N ARG A 122 -7.90 -16.86 -2.65
CA ARG A 122 -8.44 -17.48 -1.44
C ARG A 122 -8.53 -16.52 -0.25
N ARG A 123 -7.59 -15.58 -0.11
CA ARG A 123 -7.54 -14.58 0.97
C ARG A 123 -8.11 -13.22 0.56
N SER A 124 -8.50 -13.03 -0.70
CA SER A 124 -9.14 -11.80 -1.14
C SER A 124 -10.52 -11.63 -0.49
N LEU A 125 -10.98 -10.39 -0.41
CA LEU A 125 -12.27 -10.05 0.21
C LEU A 125 -13.43 -10.85 -0.37
N PHE A 126 -13.57 -10.83 -1.70
CA PHE A 126 -14.63 -11.57 -2.39
C PHE A 126 -14.41 -13.08 -2.34
N GLY A 127 -13.17 -13.56 -2.44
CA GLY A 127 -12.86 -14.97 -2.32
C GLY A 127 -13.17 -15.51 -0.93
N TYR A 128 -12.87 -14.73 0.12
CA TYR A 128 -13.22 -15.08 1.49
C TYR A 128 -14.74 -15.13 1.67
N PHE A 129 -15.47 -14.13 1.17
CA PHE A 129 -16.93 -14.09 1.24
C PHE A 129 -17.56 -15.31 0.54
N CYS A 130 -17.15 -15.60 -0.71
CA CYS A 130 -17.65 -16.75 -1.46
C CYS A 130 -17.39 -18.06 -0.72
N ARG A 131 -16.15 -18.24 -0.19
CA ARG A 131 -15.79 -19.43 0.55
C ARG A 131 -16.58 -19.58 1.85
N ARG A 132 -16.73 -18.50 2.62
CA ARG A 132 -17.51 -18.47 3.86
C ARG A 132 -18.94 -18.90 3.63
N CYS A 133 -19.60 -18.33 2.62
CA CYS A 133 -20.96 -18.70 2.26
C CYS A 133 -21.05 -20.15 1.78
N PHE A 134 -20.10 -20.62 0.98
CA PHE A 134 -20.05 -21.98 0.49
C PHE A 134 -19.90 -23.01 1.64
N VAL A 135 -18.95 -22.77 2.53
CA VAL A 135 -18.73 -23.66 3.70
C VAL A 135 -19.96 -23.70 4.60
N SER A 136 -20.58 -22.53 4.85
CA SER A 136 -21.79 -22.46 5.65
C SER A 136 -22.97 -23.18 4.99
N PHE A 137 -23.08 -23.12 3.66
CA PHE A 137 -24.13 -23.84 2.91
C PHE A 137 -23.95 -25.36 3.00
N ILE A 138 -22.73 -25.88 2.85
CA ILE A 138 -22.46 -27.33 2.93
C ILE A 138 -22.82 -27.90 4.32
N LYS A 139 -22.75 -27.10 5.37
CA LYS A 139 -23.14 -27.49 6.72
C LYS A 139 -24.66 -27.61 6.92
N LEU A 140 -25.47 -27.10 5.99
CA LEU A 140 -26.92 -27.16 6.11
C LEU A 140 -27.45 -28.57 5.87
N SER A 141 -28.46 -28.95 6.64
CA SER A 141 -29.28 -30.14 6.35
C SER A 141 -30.19 -29.89 5.16
N PHE A 142 -30.77 -30.93 4.57
CA PHE A 142 -31.73 -30.80 3.49
C PHE A 142 -32.91 -29.87 3.87
N SER A 143 -33.45 -30.03 5.08
CA SER A 143 -34.49 -29.15 5.60
C SER A 143 -34.01 -27.69 5.75
N GLY A 144 -32.73 -27.51 6.08
CA GLY A 144 -32.09 -26.20 6.14
C GLY A 144 -31.98 -25.53 4.76
N VAL A 145 -31.65 -26.30 3.71
CA VAL A 145 -31.60 -25.78 2.34
C VAL A 145 -32.98 -25.39 1.85
N VAL A 146 -34.00 -26.21 2.11
CA VAL A 146 -35.40 -25.90 1.74
C VAL A 146 -35.86 -24.60 2.44
N LYS A 147 -35.60 -24.48 3.75
CA LYS A 147 -35.94 -23.27 4.50
C LYS A 147 -35.21 -22.04 3.98
N LEU A 148 -33.91 -22.16 3.70
CA LEU A 148 -33.10 -21.06 3.14
C LEU A 148 -33.65 -20.61 1.78
N GLN A 149 -34.12 -21.54 0.95
CA GLN A 149 -34.73 -21.24 -0.34
C GLN A 149 -36.07 -20.52 -0.18
N ASP A 150 -36.92 -20.96 0.78
CA ASP A 150 -38.20 -20.28 1.09
C ASP A 150 -37.95 -18.86 1.64
N ASP A 151 -36.94 -18.69 2.49
CA ASP A 151 -36.57 -17.39 3.04
C ASP A 151 -35.98 -16.47 1.94
N PHE A 152 -35.24 -17.04 0.98
CA PHE A 152 -34.73 -16.33 -0.17
C PHE A 152 -35.87 -15.80 -1.07
N ARG A 153 -36.86 -16.62 -1.34
CA ARG A 153 -38.10 -16.21 -2.09
C ARG A 153 -38.83 -15.07 -1.37
N LYS A 154 -39.04 -15.19 -0.04
CA LYS A 154 -39.68 -14.14 0.76
C LYS A 154 -38.89 -12.84 0.75
N TRP A 155 -37.55 -12.93 0.85
CA TRP A 155 -36.71 -11.75 0.79
C TRP A 155 -36.77 -11.04 -0.57
N ILE A 156 -36.77 -11.77 -1.69
CA ILE A 156 -36.89 -11.20 -3.04
C ILE A 156 -38.22 -10.49 -3.22
N THR A 157 -39.30 -11.07 -2.72
CA THR A 157 -40.67 -10.47 -2.81
C THR A 157 -40.85 -9.28 -1.88
N GLY A 158 -39.83 -8.92 -1.07
CA GLY A 158 -39.82 -7.76 -0.17
C GLY A 158 -40.65 -7.96 1.10
N TYR A 159 -40.84 -9.19 1.54
CA TYR A 159 -41.58 -9.45 2.77
C TYR A 159 -40.78 -8.93 3.99
N PRO A 160 -41.35 -8.00 4.80
CA PRO A 160 -40.65 -7.43 5.93
C PRO A 160 -40.33 -8.53 6.98
N GLY A 161 -39.06 -8.63 7.38
CA GLY A 161 -38.58 -9.63 8.36
C GLY A 161 -37.99 -10.91 7.75
N ALA A 162 -38.09 -11.12 6.46
CA ALA A 162 -37.45 -12.24 5.80
C ALA A 162 -35.90 -12.09 5.84
N GLY A 163 -35.23 -12.91 6.61
CA GLY A 163 -33.77 -12.97 6.65
C GLY A 163 -33.12 -12.60 7.98
N TYR A 164 -33.87 -12.11 8.96
CA TYR A 164 -33.33 -11.70 10.28
C TYR A 164 -33.79 -12.52 11.46
N ASP A 165 -34.75 -13.44 11.28
CA ASP A 165 -35.16 -14.33 12.36
C ASP A 165 -33.98 -15.20 12.80
N VAL A 166 -33.74 -15.23 14.10
CA VAL A 166 -32.73 -16.08 14.72
C VAL A 166 -33.06 -17.53 14.39
N ILE A 167 -32.40 -18.03 13.36
CA ILE A 167 -32.52 -19.42 12.93
C ILE A 167 -31.90 -20.26 14.05
N ASN A 168 -32.63 -21.15 14.64
CA ASN A 168 -32.13 -22.08 15.63
C ASN A 168 -31.11 -23.01 14.94
N LYS A 169 -29.81 -22.73 15.09
CA LYS A 169 -28.70 -23.40 14.42
C LYS A 169 -28.77 -24.91 14.49
N GLU A 170 -29.23 -25.43 15.63
CA GLU A 170 -29.34 -26.88 15.92
C GLU A 170 -30.32 -27.59 14.99
N GLN A 171 -31.32 -26.92 14.45
CA GLN A 171 -32.32 -27.49 13.55
C GLN A 171 -31.93 -27.48 12.06
N LEU A 172 -30.95 -26.70 11.66
CA LEU A 172 -30.59 -26.48 10.26
C LEU A 172 -29.29 -27.17 9.85
N THR A 173 -28.38 -27.45 10.78
CA THR A 173 -27.11 -28.12 10.48
C THR A 173 -27.26 -29.64 10.51
N ASN A 174 -26.53 -30.32 9.62
CA ASN A 174 -26.39 -31.75 9.68
C ASN A 174 -25.71 -32.12 11.01
N ASP A 175 -26.42 -32.76 11.90
CA ASP A 175 -25.91 -33.16 13.19
C ASP A 175 -25.10 -34.47 13.04
N PHE A 176 -23.80 -34.32 12.72
CA PHE A 176 -22.87 -35.46 12.74
C PHE A 176 -22.54 -35.95 14.17
N THR A 177 -23.22 -35.38 15.18
CA THR A 177 -22.98 -35.70 16.61
C THR A 177 -23.43 -37.08 16.99
N LEU A 178 -24.30 -37.74 16.24
CA LEU A 178 -24.77 -39.10 16.46
C LEU A 178 -23.67 -40.18 16.47
N PHE A 179 -22.52 -39.88 15.83
CA PHE A 179 -21.40 -40.83 15.70
C PHE A 179 -20.07 -40.29 16.25
N LYS A 180 -20.10 -39.27 17.14
CA LYS A 180 -18.87 -38.77 17.76
C LYS A 180 -18.23 -39.84 18.64
N THR A 181 -17.08 -40.30 18.25
CA THR A 181 -16.20 -41.17 19.04
C THR A 181 -15.53 -40.35 20.15
N GLN A 182 -14.90 -41.01 21.12
CA GLN A 182 -14.12 -40.29 22.15
C GLN A 182 -12.97 -39.50 21.57
N ALA A 183 -12.45 -39.87 20.39
CA ALA A 183 -11.45 -39.10 19.65
C ALA A 183 -12.02 -37.77 19.13
N ASP A 184 -13.31 -37.74 18.77
CA ASP A 184 -13.96 -36.51 18.27
C ASP A 184 -14.31 -35.52 19.40
N LYS A 185 -14.15 -35.92 20.65
CA LYS A 185 -14.30 -35.03 21.82
C LYS A 185 -13.05 -34.24 22.15
N LYS A 186 -11.91 -34.58 21.56
CA LYS A 186 -10.71 -33.71 21.65
C LYS A 186 -10.99 -32.39 20.93
N ALA A 187 -10.83 -31.29 21.62
CA ALA A 187 -10.93 -29.94 21.03
C ALA A 187 -9.71 -29.72 20.19
N TRP A 188 -9.84 -30.01 18.88
CA TRP A 188 -8.80 -29.71 17.90
C TRP A 188 -8.61 -28.20 17.75
N ALA A 189 -7.43 -27.79 17.31
CA ALA A 189 -7.12 -26.40 17.03
C ALA A 189 -8.14 -25.78 16.06
N LYS A 190 -8.70 -24.66 16.47
CA LYS A 190 -9.68 -23.90 15.69
C LYS A 190 -8.99 -22.74 14.97
N PRO A 191 -9.45 -22.37 13.77
CA PRO A 191 -8.86 -21.26 13.01
C PRO A 191 -9.23 -19.87 13.56
N GLU A 192 -10.28 -19.75 14.41
CA GLU A 192 -10.82 -18.47 14.85
C GLU A 192 -9.78 -17.56 15.54
N PRO A 193 -8.87 -18.06 16.41
CA PRO A 193 -7.85 -17.20 16.99
C PRO A 193 -6.86 -16.67 15.95
N PHE A 194 -6.57 -17.45 14.90
CA PHE A 194 -5.70 -16.99 13.81
C PHE A 194 -6.39 -15.90 12.97
N GLU A 195 -7.67 -16.08 12.65
CA GLU A 195 -8.47 -15.07 11.98
C GLU A 195 -8.61 -13.78 12.83
N ALA A 196 -8.76 -13.92 14.14
CA ALA A 196 -8.80 -12.79 15.07
C ALA A 196 -7.44 -12.07 15.16
N TRP A 197 -6.32 -12.80 15.03
CA TRP A 197 -5.00 -12.22 14.91
C TRP A 197 -4.87 -11.39 13.63
N GLU A 198 -5.27 -11.91 12.46
CA GLU A 198 -5.27 -11.17 11.20
C GLU A 198 -6.13 -9.90 11.27
N LYS A 199 -7.30 -9.98 11.93
CA LYS A 199 -8.16 -8.81 12.18
C LYS A 199 -7.49 -7.77 13.07
N GLY A 200 -6.87 -8.21 14.17
CA GLY A 200 -6.13 -7.36 15.08
C GLY A 200 -5.05 -6.56 14.35
N LEU A 201 -4.31 -7.23 13.45
CA LEU A 201 -3.32 -6.57 12.60
C LEU A 201 -3.94 -5.53 11.66
N ALA A 202 -5.06 -5.85 11.02
CA ALA A 202 -5.73 -4.95 10.10
C ALA A 202 -6.29 -3.68 10.79
N ILE A 203 -6.75 -3.83 12.05
CA ILE A 203 -7.29 -2.73 12.86
C ILE A 203 -6.16 -1.91 13.51
N GLY A 204 -4.96 -2.51 13.68
CA GLY A 204 -3.84 -1.92 14.40
C GLY A 204 -3.92 -2.13 15.92
N ASP A 205 -4.69 -3.12 16.39
CA ASP A 205 -4.71 -3.54 17.79
C ASP A 205 -3.69 -4.64 18.03
N ASP A 206 -2.46 -4.24 18.32
CA ASP A 206 -1.32 -5.12 18.50
C ASP A 206 -1.47 -6.05 19.70
N THR A 207 -2.13 -5.60 20.77
CA THR A 207 -2.31 -6.41 21.99
C THR A 207 -3.28 -7.55 21.73
N LEU A 208 -4.37 -7.26 21.05
CA LEU A 208 -5.36 -8.27 20.64
C LEU A 208 -4.75 -9.28 19.65
N ALA A 209 -3.96 -8.81 18.71
CA ALA A 209 -3.28 -9.63 17.72
C ALA A 209 -2.31 -10.63 18.38
N ILE A 210 -1.43 -10.17 19.27
CA ILE A 210 -0.46 -11.01 19.97
C ILE A 210 -1.17 -12.06 20.85
N GLU A 211 -2.20 -11.65 21.57
CA GLU A 211 -2.95 -12.55 22.46
C GLU A 211 -3.67 -13.66 21.68
N ASN A 212 -4.30 -13.32 20.56
CA ASN A 212 -4.97 -14.31 19.72
C ASN A 212 -3.98 -15.26 19.03
N LEU A 213 -2.79 -14.77 18.62
CA LEU A 213 -1.75 -15.65 18.09
C LEU A 213 -1.23 -16.62 19.14
N ARG A 214 -1.04 -16.17 20.38
CA ARG A 214 -0.69 -17.04 21.50
C ARG A 214 -1.75 -18.11 21.73
N ARG A 215 -3.02 -17.71 21.80
CA ARG A 215 -4.16 -18.66 21.98
C ARG A 215 -4.22 -19.68 20.85
N PHE A 216 -3.91 -19.28 19.61
CA PHE A 216 -3.85 -20.22 18.50
C PHE A 216 -2.78 -21.29 18.72
N PHE A 217 -1.57 -20.91 19.12
CA PHE A 217 -0.49 -21.86 19.35
C PHE A 217 -0.56 -22.64 20.68
N GLU A 218 -1.37 -22.21 21.63
CA GLU A 218 -1.67 -22.95 22.85
C GLU A 218 -2.67 -24.08 22.64
N GLN A 219 -3.36 -24.12 21.50
CA GLN A 219 -4.32 -25.16 21.16
C GLN A 219 -3.63 -26.50 20.86
N GLN A 220 -4.36 -27.59 21.04
CA GLN A 220 -3.88 -28.93 20.70
C GLN A 220 -4.00 -29.17 19.18
N PHE A 221 -2.88 -29.37 18.53
CA PHE A 221 -2.80 -29.77 17.14
C PHE A 221 -2.74 -31.29 16.98
N ASN A 222 -3.06 -31.82 15.80
CA ASN A 222 -3.15 -33.26 15.59
C ASN A 222 -1.78 -33.95 15.78
N ASP A 223 -1.75 -35.05 16.56
CA ASP A 223 -0.55 -35.71 17.14
C ASP A 223 0.53 -36.16 16.12
N ASN A 224 0.31 -36.04 14.83
CA ASN A 224 1.22 -36.59 13.84
C ASN A 224 2.50 -35.73 13.59
N ASN A 225 2.59 -34.52 14.17
CA ASN A 225 3.72 -33.58 13.93
C ASN A 225 4.06 -32.71 15.14
N ASP A 226 3.95 -33.20 16.37
CA ASP A 226 4.15 -32.41 17.60
C ASP A 226 5.57 -31.83 17.78
N SER A 227 6.58 -32.37 17.13
CA SER A 227 7.97 -31.91 17.30
C SER A 227 8.29 -30.60 16.58
N GLY A 228 7.52 -30.19 15.56
CA GLY A 228 7.78 -29.01 14.73
C GLY A 228 6.98 -27.77 15.10
N LEU A 229 5.87 -27.90 15.78
CA LEU A 229 4.91 -26.79 15.97
C LEU A 229 5.38 -25.74 16.98
N ARG A 230 6.07 -26.14 18.04
CA ARG A 230 6.50 -25.22 19.09
C ARG A 230 7.53 -24.20 18.59
N GLN A 231 8.53 -24.63 17.83
CA GLN A 231 9.53 -23.72 17.28
C GLN A 231 8.94 -22.77 16.22
N HIS A 232 7.99 -23.25 15.39
CA HIS A 232 7.26 -22.41 14.45
C HIS A 232 6.41 -21.35 15.17
N ALA A 233 5.71 -21.76 16.24
CA ALA A 233 4.93 -20.86 17.07
C ALA A 233 5.77 -19.76 17.68
N LEU A 234 6.90 -20.13 18.29
CA LEU A 234 7.84 -19.18 18.88
C LEU A 234 8.42 -18.21 17.82
N LEU A 235 8.80 -18.75 16.66
CA LEU A 235 9.32 -17.92 15.57
C LEU A 235 8.27 -16.90 15.06
N ASN A 236 7.00 -17.32 14.94
CA ASN A 236 5.94 -16.42 14.51
C ASN A 236 5.63 -15.34 15.55
N LEU A 237 5.66 -15.69 16.84
CA LEU A 237 5.57 -14.70 17.93
C LEU A 237 6.74 -13.72 17.91
N VAL A 238 7.96 -14.19 17.63
CA VAL A 238 9.13 -13.32 17.46
C VAL A 238 8.93 -12.36 16.31
N ARG A 239 8.42 -12.84 15.17
CA ARG A 239 8.11 -12.01 14.00
C ARG A 239 7.09 -10.92 14.32
N MET A 240 6.03 -11.27 15.07
CA MET A 240 5.03 -10.32 15.54
C MET A 240 5.65 -9.20 16.39
N HIS A 241 6.37 -9.58 17.45
CA HIS A 241 7.03 -8.61 18.32
C HIS A 241 8.05 -7.75 17.55
N TYR A 242 8.71 -8.33 16.53
CA TYR A 242 9.62 -7.59 15.67
C TYR A 242 8.89 -6.51 14.84
N VAL A 243 7.75 -6.85 14.21
CA VAL A 243 6.94 -5.92 13.42
C VAL A 243 6.45 -4.77 14.30
N HIS A 244 6.03 -5.07 15.54
CA HIS A 244 5.58 -4.06 16.52
C HIS A 244 6.72 -3.31 17.23
N LYS A 245 7.98 -3.56 16.84
CA LYS A 245 9.18 -2.94 17.42
C LYS A 245 9.43 -3.24 18.89
N GLU A 246 8.82 -4.28 19.42
CA GLU A 246 9.03 -4.79 20.78
C GLU A 246 10.27 -5.68 20.85
N TYR A 247 11.43 -5.11 20.57
CA TYR A 247 12.68 -5.85 20.37
C TYR A 247 13.17 -6.65 21.58
N GLU A 248 12.85 -6.22 22.80
CA GLU A 248 13.24 -6.98 24.00
C GLU A 248 12.42 -8.25 24.18
N ALA A 249 11.11 -8.18 23.95
CA ALA A 249 10.22 -9.36 23.97
C ALA A 249 10.61 -10.34 22.85
N ALA A 250 10.85 -9.82 21.63
CA ALA A 250 11.34 -10.61 20.50
C ALA A 250 12.64 -11.37 20.84
N ARG A 251 13.61 -10.72 21.51
CA ARG A 251 14.89 -11.36 21.89
C ARG A 251 14.72 -12.49 22.88
N LYS A 252 13.86 -12.31 23.90
CA LYS A 252 13.59 -13.35 24.90
C LYS A 252 12.99 -14.58 24.25
N LEU A 253 11.94 -14.40 23.45
CA LEU A 253 11.29 -15.50 22.72
C LEU A 253 12.23 -16.13 21.68
N LEU A 254 13.07 -15.33 21.03
CA LEU A 254 14.04 -15.83 20.05
C LEU A 254 15.10 -16.72 20.70
N SER A 255 15.58 -16.38 21.89
CA SER A 255 16.52 -17.22 22.63
C SER A 255 15.91 -18.59 22.98
N GLU A 256 14.65 -18.63 23.33
CA GLU A 256 13.90 -19.86 23.56
C GLU A 256 13.70 -20.64 22.25
N ALA A 257 13.28 -19.97 21.17
CA ALA A 257 13.10 -20.56 19.85
C ALA A 257 14.38 -21.23 19.33
N ILE A 258 15.56 -20.56 19.49
CA ILE A 258 16.87 -21.12 19.13
C ILE A 258 17.18 -22.38 19.95
N THR A 259 16.88 -22.36 21.24
CA THR A 259 17.14 -23.50 22.13
C THR A 259 16.25 -24.69 21.73
N VAL A 260 14.95 -24.46 21.49
CA VAL A 260 14.01 -25.50 21.08
C VAL A 260 14.37 -26.04 19.67
N SER A 261 14.74 -25.18 18.73
CA SER A 261 15.14 -25.60 17.36
C SER A 261 16.42 -26.44 17.38
N ARG A 262 17.39 -26.12 18.27
CA ARG A 262 18.60 -26.93 18.43
C ARG A 262 18.30 -28.30 19.04
N THR A 263 17.41 -28.38 20.01
CA THR A 263 17.03 -29.65 20.63
C THR A 263 16.20 -30.54 19.70
N SER A 264 15.36 -29.95 18.84
CA SER A 264 14.57 -30.68 17.85
C SER A 264 15.37 -31.05 16.57
N GLY A 265 16.57 -30.48 16.38
CA GLY A 265 17.39 -30.72 15.20
C GLY A 265 16.86 -30.05 13.91
N ASP A 266 15.93 -29.12 14.02
CA ASP A 266 15.33 -28.42 12.88
C ASP A 266 16.27 -27.31 12.38
N ARG A 267 17.01 -27.62 11.32
CA ARG A 267 18.01 -26.70 10.74
C ARG A 267 17.38 -25.49 10.08
N VAL A 268 16.25 -25.67 9.39
CA VAL A 268 15.59 -24.57 8.65
C VAL A 268 15.07 -23.51 9.60
N ILE A 269 14.37 -23.93 10.68
CA ILE A 269 13.87 -22.97 11.67
C ILE A 269 15.01 -22.34 12.45
N LEU A 270 16.07 -23.12 12.76
CA LEU A 270 17.24 -22.56 13.44
C LEU A 270 17.88 -21.45 12.62
N GLN A 271 17.99 -21.60 11.30
CA GLN A 271 18.51 -20.57 10.41
C GLN A 271 17.60 -19.36 10.36
N ASN A 272 16.28 -19.55 10.27
CA ASN A 272 15.32 -18.46 10.33
C ASN A 272 15.40 -17.71 11.67
N CYS A 273 15.61 -18.40 12.78
CA CYS A 273 15.84 -17.79 14.09
C CYS A 273 17.15 -16.98 14.10
N VAL A 274 18.23 -17.52 13.55
CA VAL A 274 19.52 -16.79 13.44
C VAL A 274 19.37 -15.56 12.54
N SER A 275 18.67 -15.69 11.41
CA SER A 275 18.36 -14.57 10.54
C SER A 275 17.56 -13.48 11.28
N MET A 276 16.54 -13.86 12.06
CA MET A 276 15.79 -12.92 12.90
C MET A 276 16.68 -12.26 13.97
N LEU A 277 17.65 -13.00 14.54
CA LEU A 277 18.61 -12.40 15.48
C LEU A 277 19.44 -11.30 14.82
N HIS A 278 19.85 -11.49 13.57
CA HIS A 278 20.55 -10.48 12.78
C HIS A 278 19.67 -9.30 12.33
N ARG A 279 18.35 -9.48 12.31
CA ARG A 279 17.40 -8.39 12.04
C ARG A 279 17.14 -7.49 13.25
N LEU A 280 17.27 -8.01 14.46
CA LEU A 280 17.04 -7.24 15.67
C LEU A 280 18.12 -6.15 15.82
N PRO A 281 17.73 -4.91 16.19
CA PRO A 281 18.70 -3.84 16.40
C PRO A 281 19.68 -4.23 17.53
N PRO A 282 20.95 -3.85 17.45
CA PRO A 282 21.94 -4.18 18.47
C PRO A 282 21.56 -3.58 19.82
N THR A 283 21.80 -4.31 20.91
CA THR A 283 21.54 -3.84 22.28
C THR A 283 22.41 -2.66 22.71
N ASN A 284 23.60 -2.54 22.14
CA ASN A 284 24.55 -1.48 22.46
C ASN A 284 24.56 -0.42 21.36
N THR A 285 24.36 0.83 21.73
CA THR A 285 24.54 2.00 20.85
C THR A 285 25.95 2.01 20.28
N GLY A 286 26.07 1.73 18.96
CA GLY A 286 27.34 1.70 18.24
C GLY A 286 27.72 0.36 17.61
N GLN A 287 27.05 -0.71 17.95
CA GLN A 287 27.24 -1.99 17.28
C GLN A 287 26.47 -1.99 15.94
N LYS A 288 27.17 -2.24 14.83
CA LYS A 288 26.51 -2.33 13.51
C LYS A 288 25.77 -3.66 13.40
N GLN A 289 24.65 -3.63 12.68
CA GLN A 289 23.95 -4.86 12.30
C GLN A 289 24.84 -5.68 11.38
N THR A 290 25.00 -6.96 11.68
CA THR A 290 25.76 -7.88 10.84
C THR A 290 24.82 -8.49 9.79
N PRO A 291 25.22 -8.53 8.52
CA PRO A 291 24.49 -9.28 7.50
C PRO A 291 24.58 -10.78 7.76
N ASN A 292 23.62 -11.53 7.26
CA ASN A 292 23.60 -12.99 7.38
C ASN A 292 24.83 -13.62 6.69
N GLU A 293 25.41 -14.62 7.32
CA GLU A 293 26.38 -15.49 6.67
C GLU A 293 25.64 -16.43 5.69
N ILE A 294 26.20 -16.57 4.49
CA ILE A 294 25.59 -17.43 3.47
C ILE A 294 25.84 -18.89 3.87
N GLN A 295 24.75 -19.62 4.10
CA GLN A 295 24.72 -21.04 4.38
C GLN A 295 23.88 -21.77 3.35
N PRO A 296 24.15 -23.05 3.04
CA PRO A 296 23.43 -23.79 1.98
C PRO A 296 21.90 -23.84 2.15
N ASP A 297 21.43 -23.85 3.39
CA ASP A 297 20.01 -23.96 3.72
C ASP A 297 19.34 -22.58 3.95
N LEU A 298 20.06 -21.46 3.72
CA LEU A 298 19.52 -20.11 3.92
C LEU A 298 18.55 -19.77 2.79
N HIS A 299 17.35 -19.33 3.17
CA HIS A 299 16.36 -18.92 2.19
C HIS A 299 16.83 -17.65 1.43
N PRO A 300 16.75 -17.59 0.08
CA PRO A 300 17.23 -16.44 -0.70
C PRO A 300 16.63 -15.10 -0.25
N LEU A 301 15.36 -15.08 0.15
CA LEU A 301 14.67 -13.87 0.64
C LEU A 301 15.34 -13.23 1.84
N GLU A 302 16.01 -14.03 2.70
CA GLU A 302 16.76 -13.52 3.84
C GLU A 302 18.02 -12.75 3.40
N VAL A 303 18.65 -13.20 2.34
CA VAL A 303 19.82 -12.52 1.75
C VAL A 303 19.39 -11.23 1.06
N PHE A 304 18.23 -11.23 0.36
CA PHE A 304 17.66 -10.02 -0.21
C PHE A 304 17.27 -9.00 0.86
N HIS A 305 16.76 -9.45 2.01
CA HIS A 305 16.45 -8.56 3.13
C HIS A 305 17.71 -7.86 3.68
N ASP A 306 18.86 -8.51 3.67
CA ASP A 306 20.12 -7.89 4.11
C ASP A 306 20.52 -6.69 3.25
N VAL A 307 20.08 -6.65 1.99
CA VAL A 307 20.31 -5.50 1.10
C VAL A 307 19.73 -4.22 1.69
N SER A 308 18.56 -4.28 2.34
CA SER A 308 17.94 -3.11 2.97
C SER A 308 18.81 -2.52 4.09
N LYS A 309 19.45 -3.37 4.91
CA LYS A 309 20.37 -2.94 5.98
C LYS A 309 21.62 -2.29 5.40
N LEU A 310 22.17 -2.90 4.34
CA LEU A 310 23.37 -2.38 3.70
C LEU A 310 23.12 -1.03 3.01
N LEU A 311 21.91 -0.81 2.47
CA LEU A 311 21.55 0.47 1.87
C LEU A 311 21.54 1.63 2.86
N ASP A 312 21.27 1.40 4.13
CA ASP A 312 21.22 2.47 5.13
C ASP A 312 22.60 2.86 5.66
N ASP A 313 23.54 1.90 5.74
CA ASP A 313 24.81 2.08 6.43
C ASP A 313 26.07 1.96 5.52
N GLN A 314 25.94 1.39 4.32
CA GLN A 314 27.06 1.05 3.45
C GLN A 314 26.92 1.66 2.05
N PRO A 315 28.04 1.86 1.33
CA PRO A 315 28.00 2.26 -0.07
C PRO A 315 27.20 1.28 -0.94
N VAL A 316 26.49 1.79 -1.92
CA VAL A 316 25.62 1.02 -2.81
C VAL A 316 26.32 -0.17 -3.49
N GLY A 317 27.62 -0.07 -3.78
CA GLY A 317 28.40 -1.18 -4.36
C GLY A 317 28.39 -2.45 -3.49
N VAL A 318 28.34 -2.29 -2.15
CA VAL A 318 28.22 -3.43 -1.23
C VAL A 318 26.85 -4.08 -1.32
N ALA A 319 25.77 -3.26 -1.47
CA ALA A 319 24.43 -3.73 -1.68
C ALA A 319 24.30 -4.52 -2.99
N PHE A 320 24.88 -4.04 -4.10
CA PHE A 320 24.91 -4.79 -5.37
C PHE A 320 25.68 -6.11 -5.25
N ASN A 321 26.82 -6.14 -4.58
CA ASN A 321 27.54 -7.39 -4.33
C ASN A 321 26.67 -8.39 -3.55
N LYS A 322 25.89 -7.90 -2.58
CA LYS A 322 24.97 -8.76 -1.81
C LYS A 322 23.82 -9.27 -2.68
N ILE A 323 23.30 -8.45 -3.60
CA ILE A 323 22.29 -8.88 -4.58
C ILE A 323 22.83 -10.01 -5.47
N MET A 324 24.05 -9.87 -5.99
CA MET A 324 24.66 -10.91 -6.81
C MET A 324 24.84 -12.22 -6.03
N GLN A 325 25.20 -12.14 -4.76
CA GLN A 325 25.24 -13.31 -3.87
C GLN A 325 23.85 -13.92 -3.66
N ALA A 326 22.82 -13.08 -3.46
CA ALA A 326 21.45 -13.53 -3.27
C ALA A 326 20.92 -14.25 -4.54
N ILE A 327 21.23 -13.75 -5.73
CA ILE A 327 20.87 -14.37 -7.01
C ILE A 327 21.54 -15.76 -7.12
N GLY A 328 22.82 -15.87 -6.78
CA GLY A 328 23.50 -17.17 -6.80
C GLY A 328 22.91 -18.18 -5.79
N VAL A 329 22.47 -17.71 -4.61
CA VAL A 329 21.77 -18.55 -3.64
C VAL A 329 20.39 -18.94 -4.18
N GLN A 330 19.69 -18.06 -4.87
CA GLN A 330 18.37 -18.32 -5.46
C GLN A 330 18.47 -19.36 -6.59
N ASP A 331 19.45 -19.23 -7.47
CA ASP A 331 19.70 -20.22 -8.54
C ASP A 331 19.98 -21.60 -7.94
N HIS A 332 20.85 -21.66 -6.93
CA HIS A 332 21.12 -22.92 -6.23
C HIS A 332 19.88 -23.49 -5.53
N TRP A 333 19.07 -22.63 -4.91
CA TRP A 333 17.81 -23.02 -4.26
C TRP A 333 16.82 -23.64 -5.26
N ILE A 334 16.68 -23.03 -6.44
CA ILE A 334 15.82 -23.54 -7.53
C ILE A 334 16.30 -24.91 -8.01
N ASP A 335 17.62 -25.10 -8.17
CA ASP A 335 18.20 -26.36 -8.65
C ASP A 335 18.07 -27.51 -7.65
N VAL A 336 18.04 -27.21 -6.36
CA VAL A 336 17.97 -28.23 -5.28
C VAL A 336 16.53 -28.61 -4.94
N GLN A 337 15.57 -27.72 -5.15
CA GLN A 337 14.17 -28.00 -4.82
C GLN A 337 13.50 -28.89 -5.87
N ILE A 338 12.83 -29.95 -5.38
CA ILE A 338 12.04 -30.86 -6.22
C ILE A 338 10.75 -30.18 -6.71
N ILE A 339 10.23 -29.21 -5.94
CA ILE A 339 9.03 -28.43 -6.26
C ILE A 339 9.49 -27.04 -6.69
N PRO A 340 9.09 -26.56 -7.87
CA PRO A 340 9.48 -25.22 -8.30
C PRO A 340 8.98 -24.19 -7.29
N PRO A 341 9.80 -23.19 -6.95
CA PRO A 341 9.36 -22.11 -6.07
C PRO A 341 8.17 -21.37 -6.70
N PRO A 342 7.30 -20.75 -5.90
CA PRO A 342 6.21 -19.93 -6.42
C PRO A 342 6.78 -18.84 -7.36
N GLU A 343 6.10 -18.58 -8.47
CA GLU A 343 6.53 -17.58 -9.45
C GLU A 343 6.81 -16.21 -8.81
N GLU A 344 6.10 -15.88 -7.76
CA GLU A 344 6.25 -14.65 -6.97
C GLU A 344 7.67 -14.48 -6.42
N GLU A 345 8.30 -15.55 -5.96
CA GLU A 345 9.65 -15.52 -5.40
C GLU A 345 10.75 -15.35 -6.48
N LEU A 346 10.49 -15.78 -7.70
CA LEU A 346 11.45 -15.68 -8.81
C LEU A 346 11.75 -14.22 -9.17
N TRP A 347 10.78 -13.34 -9.04
CA TRP A 347 10.87 -11.95 -9.46
C TRP A 347 11.29 -10.96 -8.34
N VAL A 348 11.44 -11.44 -7.10
CA VAL A 348 11.85 -10.60 -5.95
C VAL A 348 13.19 -9.91 -6.20
N GLN A 349 14.13 -10.57 -6.88
CA GLN A 349 15.42 -9.99 -7.24
C GLN A 349 15.28 -8.67 -8.02
N HIS A 350 14.36 -8.60 -8.99
CA HIS A 350 14.11 -7.39 -9.77
C HIS A 350 13.47 -6.28 -8.91
N ALA A 351 12.59 -6.65 -7.97
CA ALA A 351 12.02 -5.69 -7.02
C ALA A 351 13.10 -5.06 -6.14
N VAL A 352 13.99 -5.87 -5.59
CA VAL A 352 15.12 -5.38 -4.77
C VAL A 352 16.06 -4.53 -5.61
N GLN A 353 16.40 -4.92 -6.82
CA GLN A 353 17.21 -4.11 -7.74
C GLN A 353 16.54 -2.77 -8.05
N SER A 354 15.23 -2.73 -8.29
CA SER A 354 14.51 -1.49 -8.52
C SER A 354 14.63 -0.51 -7.35
N ILE A 355 14.53 -1.01 -6.11
CA ILE A 355 14.69 -0.21 -4.89
C ILE A 355 16.12 0.35 -4.79
N VAL A 356 17.14 -0.46 -5.09
CA VAL A 356 18.54 -0.03 -5.05
C VAL A 356 18.80 1.03 -6.14
N TRP A 357 18.31 0.84 -7.36
CA TRP A 357 18.43 1.84 -8.42
C TRP A 357 17.73 3.16 -8.07
N ARG A 358 16.55 3.10 -7.45
CA ARG A 358 15.86 4.32 -6.97
C ARG A 358 16.65 5.03 -5.88
N SER A 359 17.23 4.27 -4.96
CA SER A 359 18.04 4.85 -3.88
C SER A 359 19.28 5.60 -4.38
N THR A 360 19.82 5.21 -5.54
CA THR A 360 20.91 5.93 -6.22
C THR A 360 20.44 7.10 -7.08
N GLY A 361 19.13 7.24 -7.30
CA GLY A 361 18.56 8.27 -8.20
C GLY A 361 18.60 7.87 -9.68
N CYS A 362 18.71 6.57 -9.99
CA CYS A 362 18.68 6.02 -11.35
C CYS A 362 17.28 5.51 -11.72
N ASP A 363 16.28 6.40 -11.76
CA ASP A 363 14.86 6.05 -11.96
C ASP A 363 14.59 5.27 -13.27
N LYS A 364 15.37 5.50 -14.33
CA LYS A 364 15.21 4.76 -15.59
C LYS A 364 15.51 3.27 -15.45
N LEU A 365 16.58 2.91 -14.73
CA LEU A 365 16.95 1.53 -14.49
C LEU A 365 15.92 0.87 -13.55
N ALA A 366 15.51 1.57 -12.50
CA ALA A 366 14.44 1.11 -11.63
C ALA A 366 13.15 0.80 -12.41
N THR A 367 12.76 1.65 -13.35
CA THR A 367 11.57 1.45 -14.19
C THR A 367 11.69 0.21 -15.10
N ILE A 368 12.88 -0.11 -15.60
CA ILE A 368 13.11 -1.31 -16.40
C ILE A 368 12.85 -2.55 -15.55
N GLU A 369 13.45 -2.63 -14.36
CA GLU A 369 13.26 -3.75 -13.43
C GLU A 369 11.77 -3.93 -13.05
N GLU A 370 11.10 -2.84 -12.75
CA GLU A 370 9.67 -2.86 -12.44
C GLU A 370 8.80 -3.29 -13.64
N ASN A 371 9.18 -2.92 -14.87
CA ASN A 371 8.46 -3.34 -16.07
C ASN A 371 8.57 -4.85 -16.30
N LEU A 372 9.71 -5.45 -15.98
CA LEU A 372 9.88 -6.90 -16.05
C LEU A 372 8.88 -7.58 -15.12
N ILE A 373 8.80 -7.16 -13.86
CA ILE A 373 7.86 -7.73 -12.90
C ILE A 373 6.41 -7.56 -13.36
N MET A 374 6.04 -6.34 -13.79
CA MET A 374 4.68 -6.08 -14.26
C MET A 374 4.28 -6.87 -15.52
N ALA A 375 5.25 -7.30 -16.31
CA ALA A 375 5.01 -8.11 -17.51
C ALA A 375 4.77 -9.58 -17.19
N PHE A 376 5.44 -10.11 -16.17
CA PHE A 376 5.43 -11.54 -15.87
C PHE A 376 4.46 -11.94 -14.75
N ILE A 377 4.15 -11.04 -13.81
CA ILE A 377 3.21 -11.33 -12.73
C ILE A 377 1.79 -10.92 -13.15
N PRO A 378 0.82 -11.85 -13.22
CA PRO A 378 -0.55 -11.54 -13.61
C PRO A 378 -1.26 -10.64 -12.58
N LEU A 379 -2.25 -9.86 -13.04
CA LEU A 379 -3.00 -8.89 -12.23
C LEU A 379 -3.77 -9.49 -11.05
N ALA A 380 -4.11 -10.78 -11.15
CA ALA A 380 -4.95 -11.47 -10.17
C ALA A 380 -4.16 -12.15 -9.04
N ALA A 381 -2.83 -12.13 -9.10
CA ALA A 381 -2.01 -12.70 -8.03
C ALA A 381 -2.02 -11.80 -6.81
N SER A 382 -2.27 -12.36 -5.63
CA SER A 382 -2.04 -11.69 -4.34
C SER A 382 -0.52 -11.66 -4.08
N ASP A 383 0.19 -10.85 -4.85
CA ASP A 383 1.63 -10.76 -4.76
C ASP A 383 2.02 -9.44 -4.08
N GLU A 384 2.57 -9.55 -2.88
CA GLU A 384 3.13 -8.42 -2.13
C GLU A 384 4.19 -7.66 -2.95
N THR A 385 4.99 -8.37 -3.74
CA THR A 385 6.03 -7.78 -4.59
C THR A 385 5.41 -6.89 -5.66
N ARG A 386 4.36 -7.37 -6.31
CA ARG A 386 3.63 -6.59 -7.31
C ARG A 386 2.95 -5.39 -6.70
N LEU A 387 2.26 -5.57 -5.57
CA LEU A 387 1.64 -4.48 -4.84
C LEU A 387 2.68 -3.40 -4.50
N ALA A 388 3.83 -3.79 -3.94
CA ALA A 388 4.91 -2.87 -3.62
C ALA A 388 5.38 -2.05 -4.82
N ILE A 389 5.46 -2.67 -6.01
CA ILE A 389 5.84 -1.97 -7.25
C ILE A 389 4.75 -1.01 -7.71
N VAL A 390 3.48 -1.42 -7.67
CA VAL A 390 2.36 -0.54 -8.00
C VAL A 390 2.34 0.67 -7.08
N LEU A 391 2.52 0.46 -5.77
CA LEU A 391 2.61 1.52 -4.77
C LEU A 391 3.80 2.45 -5.04
N ASN A 392 4.98 1.90 -5.35
CA ASN A 392 6.18 2.69 -5.66
C ASN A 392 5.98 3.54 -6.92
N ARG A 393 5.38 3.00 -7.97
CA ARG A 393 5.04 3.74 -9.20
C ARG A 393 4.03 4.84 -8.96
N ALA A 394 2.97 4.55 -8.21
CA ALA A 394 1.98 5.55 -7.85
C ALA A 394 2.62 6.71 -7.08
N ASN A 395 3.52 6.39 -6.15
CA ASN A 395 4.28 7.38 -5.41
C ASN A 395 5.17 8.22 -6.30
N GLN A 396 5.88 7.60 -7.25
CA GLN A 396 6.72 8.30 -8.20
C GLN A 396 5.90 9.24 -9.09
N ASN A 397 4.76 8.78 -9.60
CA ASN A 397 3.86 9.61 -10.38
C ASN A 397 3.32 10.80 -9.56
N ALA A 398 2.97 10.58 -8.29
CA ALA A 398 2.53 11.66 -7.40
C ALA A 398 3.65 12.69 -7.15
N ARG A 399 4.91 12.24 -6.97
CA ARG A 399 6.07 13.14 -6.87
C ARG A 399 6.24 14.00 -8.12
N MET A 400 5.99 13.43 -9.30
CA MET A 400 6.03 14.16 -10.58
C MET A 400 4.81 15.08 -10.80
N GLY A 401 3.87 15.17 -9.85
CA GLY A 401 2.66 15.99 -9.95
C GLY A 401 1.47 15.30 -10.62
N LEU A 402 1.61 14.04 -11.04
CA LEU A 402 0.56 13.26 -11.71
C LEU A 402 -0.37 12.59 -10.70
N TYR A 403 -1.01 13.37 -9.82
CA TYR A 403 -1.83 12.87 -8.71
C TYR A 403 -3.01 12.03 -9.18
N ASP A 404 -3.75 12.51 -10.18
CA ASP A 404 -4.93 11.82 -10.70
C ASP A 404 -4.59 10.47 -11.31
N GLN A 405 -3.46 10.37 -12.01
CA GLN A 405 -2.97 9.12 -12.56
C GLN A 405 -2.54 8.15 -11.45
N SER A 406 -1.88 8.66 -10.41
CA SER A 406 -1.47 7.87 -9.25
C SER A 406 -2.66 7.31 -8.50
N LEU A 407 -3.66 8.15 -8.23
CA LEU A 407 -4.89 7.73 -7.55
C LEU A 407 -5.70 6.76 -8.41
N ARG A 408 -5.83 7.00 -9.72
CA ARG A 408 -6.50 6.05 -10.63
C ARG A 408 -5.86 4.67 -10.59
N ASN A 409 -4.53 4.62 -10.61
CA ASN A 409 -3.80 3.35 -10.54
C ASN A 409 -4.04 2.62 -9.22
N LEU A 410 -4.05 3.33 -8.07
CA LEU A 410 -4.27 2.70 -6.77
C LEU A 410 -5.73 2.34 -6.50
N LEU A 411 -6.66 3.10 -7.06
CA LEU A 411 -8.11 2.88 -6.90
C LEU A 411 -8.67 1.93 -7.97
N ASP A 412 -7.80 1.34 -8.81
CA ASP A 412 -8.23 0.32 -9.77
C ASP A 412 -8.82 -0.87 -9.01
N PRO A 413 -10.06 -1.29 -9.35
CA PRO A 413 -10.69 -2.45 -8.75
C PRO A 413 -9.84 -3.73 -8.81
N ALA A 414 -9.04 -3.90 -9.85
CA ALA A 414 -8.14 -5.03 -9.99
C ALA A 414 -7.07 -5.11 -8.88
N ILE A 415 -6.73 -3.99 -8.25
CA ILE A 415 -5.73 -3.92 -7.18
C ILE A 415 -6.40 -4.15 -5.83
N TRP A 416 -7.38 -3.31 -5.46
CA TRP A 416 -7.93 -3.36 -4.10
C TRP A 416 -8.91 -4.52 -3.88
N SER A 417 -9.54 -5.08 -4.90
CA SER A 417 -10.39 -6.28 -4.75
C SER A 417 -9.61 -7.53 -4.37
N GLY A 418 -8.33 -7.59 -4.68
CA GLY A 418 -7.43 -8.70 -4.37
C GLY A 418 -6.62 -8.55 -3.07
N LEU A 419 -6.75 -7.41 -2.36
CA LEU A 419 -5.96 -7.16 -1.15
C LEU A 419 -6.28 -8.15 -0.03
N GLY A 420 -5.22 -8.67 0.59
CA GLY A 420 -5.28 -9.33 1.88
C GLY A 420 -5.37 -8.32 3.03
N MET A 421 -5.53 -8.82 4.26
CA MET A 421 -5.54 -7.95 5.44
C MET A 421 -4.19 -7.26 5.66
N ASP A 422 -3.10 -7.98 5.43
CA ASP A 422 -1.74 -7.48 5.63
C ASP A 422 -1.39 -6.35 4.65
N ASP A 423 -1.90 -6.45 3.41
CA ASP A 423 -1.63 -5.48 2.36
C ASP A 423 -2.52 -4.24 2.42
N TYR A 424 -3.71 -4.37 3.02
CA TYR A 424 -4.67 -3.28 3.13
C TYR A 424 -4.08 -2.04 3.79
N ALA A 425 -3.42 -2.22 4.92
CA ALA A 425 -2.85 -1.10 5.66
C ALA A 425 -1.79 -0.36 4.82
N THR A 426 -0.94 -1.10 4.11
CA THR A 426 0.10 -0.54 3.23
C THR A 426 -0.51 0.23 2.06
N TRP A 427 -1.54 -0.35 1.42
CA TRP A 427 -2.27 0.29 0.34
C TRP A 427 -3.01 1.55 0.81
N ALA A 428 -3.74 1.47 1.93
CA ALA A 428 -4.46 2.61 2.50
C ALA A 428 -3.51 3.78 2.85
N HIS A 429 -2.35 3.47 3.44
CA HIS A 429 -1.31 4.45 3.68
C HIS A 429 -0.78 5.10 2.41
N ALA A 430 -0.59 4.33 1.33
CA ALA A 430 -0.12 4.88 0.06
C ALA A 430 -1.13 5.87 -0.52
N VAL A 431 -2.41 5.52 -0.55
CA VAL A 431 -3.46 6.42 -1.02
C VAL A 431 -3.52 7.69 -0.15
N TRP A 432 -3.53 7.51 1.18
CA TRP A 432 -3.54 8.63 2.11
C TRP A 432 -2.33 9.57 1.92
N ASN A 433 -1.13 9.01 1.73
CA ASN A 433 0.09 9.78 1.53
C ASN A 433 0.05 10.63 0.24
N ILE A 434 -0.52 10.09 -0.84
CA ILE A 434 -0.69 10.85 -2.10
C ILE A 434 -1.64 12.03 -1.90
N LEU A 435 -2.75 11.81 -1.17
CA LEU A 435 -3.68 12.87 -0.83
C LEU A 435 -3.03 13.94 0.06
N ALA A 436 -2.25 13.51 1.05
CA ALA A 436 -1.49 14.38 1.94
C ALA A 436 -0.43 15.20 1.19
N LEU A 437 0.33 14.58 0.29
CA LEU A 437 1.30 15.26 -0.56
C LEU A 437 0.63 16.32 -1.45
N ARG A 438 -0.49 15.97 -2.10
CA ARG A 438 -1.27 16.90 -2.92
C ARG A 438 -1.76 18.09 -2.09
N ALA A 439 -2.33 17.82 -0.93
CA ALA A 439 -2.84 18.86 -0.03
C ALA A 439 -1.72 19.79 0.48
N THR A 440 -0.58 19.23 0.84
CA THR A 440 0.58 20.00 1.34
C THR A 440 1.15 20.91 0.24
N ARG A 441 1.34 20.43 -0.98
CA ARG A 441 1.86 21.22 -2.11
C ARG A 441 0.88 22.32 -2.56
N ARG A 442 -0.42 22.05 -2.48
CA ARG A 442 -1.48 23.04 -2.74
C ARG A 442 -1.68 24.04 -1.60
N GLY A 443 -1.05 23.84 -0.43
CA GLY A 443 -1.22 24.69 0.74
C GLY A 443 -2.58 24.55 1.44
N GLN A 444 -3.27 23.42 1.28
CA GLN A 444 -4.59 23.11 1.86
C GLN A 444 -4.46 22.71 3.35
N LYS A 445 -4.01 23.63 4.19
CA LYS A 445 -3.71 23.35 5.61
C LYS A 445 -4.93 22.86 6.39
N ARG A 446 -6.10 23.42 6.14
CA ARG A 446 -7.34 23.03 6.84
C ARG A 446 -7.79 21.63 6.44
N LEU A 447 -7.79 21.32 5.14
CA LEU A 447 -8.11 19.97 4.65
C LEU A 447 -7.15 18.93 5.27
N TYR A 448 -5.85 19.25 5.32
CA TYR A 448 -4.85 18.37 5.92
C TYR A 448 -5.10 18.12 7.41
N GLN A 449 -5.33 19.20 8.21
CA GLN A 449 -5.49 19.10 9.65
C GLN A 449 -6.85 18.54 10.08
N GLU A 450 -7.93 18.99 9.44
CA GLU A 450 -9.29 18.67 9.86
C GLU A 450 -9.83 17.37 9.28
N VAL A 451 -9.36 16.95 8.08
CA VAL A 451 -9.86 15.77 7.39
C VAL A 451 -8.81 14.67 7.29
N LEU A 452 -7.65 14.95 6.66
CA LEU A 452 -6.65 13.92 6.36
C LEU A 452 -5.98 13.39 7.62
N LEU A 453 -5.55 14.25 8.53
CA LEU A 453 -4.86 13.85 9.76
C LEU A 453 -5.75 13.02 10.68
N VAL A 454 -7.04 13.39 10.77
CA VAL A 454 -8.03 12.69 11.61
C VAL A 454 -8.33 11.29 11.07
N ARG A 455 -8.37 11.15 9.73
CA ARG A 455 -8.67 9.87 9.05
C ARG A 455 -7.41 9.13 8.57
N ARG A 456 -6.29 9.38 9.21
CA ARG A 456 -5.04 8.67 8.87
C ARG A 456 -5.20 7.18 9.19
N PRO A 457 -4.88 6.28 8.25
CA PRO A 457 -4.93 4.85 8.51
C PRO A 457 -4.07 4.45 9.71
N ALA A 458 -4.57 3.52 10.54
CA ALA A 458 -3.83 3.00 11.69
C ALA A 458 -2.63 2.15 11.24
N GLY A 459 -1.63 2.05 12.10
CA GLY A 459 -0.40 1.32 11.80
C GLY A 459 0.69 2.20 11.19
N TYR A 460 1.93 1.92 11.54
CA TYR A 460 3.09 2.61 10.99
C TYR A 460 3.70 1.76 9.86
N HIS A 461 3.37 2.08 8.63
CA HIS A 461 4.03 1.48 7.48
C HIS A 461 5.14 2.39 6.98
N ASN A 462 6.33 1.82 6.89
CA ASN A 462 7.56 2.51 6.52
C ASN A 462 7.60 2.72 5.00
N MET A 463 6.59 3.38 4.43
CA MET A 463 6.65 3.76 3.02
C MET A 463 7.74 4.80 2.83
N LYS A 464 8.70 4.50 1.98
CA LYS A 464 9.83 5.38 1.65
C LYS A 464 9.37 6.50 0.71
N PHE A 465 8.52 7.38 1.17
CA PHE A 465 8.26 8.64 0.49
C PHE A 465 9.42 9.59 0.65
N PHE A 466 9.81 10.16 -0.44
CA PHE A 466 10.81 11.19 -0.48
C PHE A 466 10.12 12.55 -0.63
N ASP A 467 9.72 13.14 0.46
CA ASP A 467 9.26 14.52 0.53
C ASP A 467 10.01 15.25 1.63
N LEU A 468 10.81 16.24 1.25
CA LEU A 468 11.59 17.07 2.17
C LEU A 468 10.70 17.92 3.07
N ASN A 469 9.46 18.17 2.65
CA ASN A 469 8.50 19.00 3.36
C ASN A 469 7.47 18.19 4.18
N SER A 470 7.55 16.85 4.18
CA SER A 470 6.57 16.04 4.90
C SER A 470 6.78 16.10 6.41
N GLU A 471 5.71 16.31 7.17
CA GLU A 471 5.69 16.30 8.64
C GLU A 471 5.74 14.87 9.24
N GLY A 472 6.19 13.88 8.47
CA GLY A 472 6.31 12.50 8.92
C GLY A 472 7.60 12.22 9.71
N PRO A 473 7.69 11.07 10.39
CA PRO A 473 8.92 10.69 11.06
C PRO A 473 10.07 10.55 10.05
N PRO A 474 11.29 10.97 10.43
CA PRO A 474 12.45 10.98 9.54
C PRO A 474 12.80 9.56 9.07
N ARG A 475 13.05 9.41 7.77
CA ARG A 475 13.24 8.11 7.11
C ARG A 475 14.70 7.72 6.97
N SER A 476 15.55 8.69 6.92
CA SER A 476 17.01 8.54 6.97
C SER A 476 17.62 9.74 7.65
N LYS A 477 18.79 9.57 8.25
CA LYS A 477 19.54 10.66 8.88
C LYS A 477 19.86 11.79 7.89
N ILE A 478 20.03 11.46 6.61
CA ILE A 478 20.27 12.43 5.54
C ILE A 478 19.01 13.29 5.31
N HIS A 479 17.87 12.64 5.19
CA HIS A 479 16.59 13.29 4.95
C HIS A 479 16.18 14.20 6.12
N GLU A 480 16.38 13.73 7.35
CA GLU A 480 16.16 14.52 8.56
C GLU A 480 17.03 15.79 8.57
N ALA A 481 18.32 15.62 8.30
CA ALA A 481 19.24 16.75 8.26
C ALA A 481 18.90 17.77 7.17
N LEU A 482 18.54 17.32 5.97
CA LEU A 482 18.12 18.22 4.88
C LEU A 482 16.78 18.92 5.21
N GLY A 483 15.82 18.21 5.82
CA GLY A 483 14.56 18.78 6.29
C GLY A 483 14.76 19.87 7.36
N GLU A 484 15.67 19.65 8.31
CA GLU A 484 16.03 20.66 9.31
C GLU A 484 16.66 21.91 8.66
N VAL A 485 17.54 21.74 7.68
CA VAL A 485 18.12 22.87 6.93
C VAL A 485 17.03 23.71 6.25
N LEU A 486 16.04 23.05 5.61
CA LEU A 486 14.94 23.75 4.97
C LEU A 486 14.06 24.52 5.98
N LYS A 487 13.79 23.93 7.14
CA LYS A 487 13.05 24.60 8.21
C LYS A 487 13.79 25.82 8.75
N LEU A 488 15.10 25.65 9.04
CA LEU A 488 15.94 26.74 9.54
C LEU A 488 16.03 27.88 8.50
N ARG A 489 16.14 27.53 7.22
CA ARG A 489 16.11 28.50 6.13
C ARG A 489 14.78 29.28 6.08
N LYS A 490 13.64 28.60 6.17
CA LYS A 490 12.32 29.25 6.20
C LYS A 490 12.17 30.20 7.41
N CYS A 491 12.86 29.91 8.51
CA CYS A 491 12.92 30.77 9.70
C CYS A 491 13.99 31.90 9.61
N GLY A 492 14.71 32.04 8.49
CA GLY A 492 15.78 33.01 8.32
C GLY A 492 17.06 32.68 9.11
N GLN A 493 17.25 31.44 9.52
CA GLN A 493 18.38 30.94 10.31
C GLN A 493 19.25 29.96 9.50
N ALA A 494 19.50 30.25 8.24
CA ALA A 494 20.24 29.36 7.35
C ALA A 494 21.65 29.01 7.86
N THR A 495 22.30 29.91 8.58
CA THR A 495 23.62 29.70 9.20
C THR A 495 23.64 28.55 10.19
N SER A 496 22.60 28.40 11.00
CA SER A 496 22.51 27.34 12.01
C SER A 496 22.35 25.95 11.39
N GLY A 497 21.89 25.86 10.13
CA GLY A 497 21.74 24.62 9.39
C GLY A 497 22.98 24.10 8.70
N MET A 498 24.08 24.90 8.63
CA MET A 498 25.26 24.54 7.83
C MET A 498 25.94 23.23 8.26
N GLU A 499 26.04 22.98 9.57
CA GLU A 499 26.64 21.72 10.06
C GLU A 499 25.80 20.52 9.65
N HIS A 500 24.48 20.63 9.76
CA HIS A 500 23.55 19.58 9.33
C HIS A 500 23.64 19.33 7.82
N LEU A 501 23.76 20.42 7.03
CA LEU A 501 23.87 20.33 5.58
C LEU A 501 25.16 19.64 5.14
N LEU A 502 26.30 20.05 5.71
CA LEU A 502 27.60 19.46 5.38
C LEU A 502 27.67 17.98 5.80
N ARG A 503 27.10 17.64 6.96
CA ARG A 503 26.97 16.24 7.38
C ARG A 503 26.10 15.42 6.46
N ALA A 504 24.96 15.96 6.02
CA ALA A 504 24.07 15.31 5.07
C ALA A 504 24.75 15.10 3.71
N LEU A 505 25.49 16.09 3.22
CA LEU A 505 26.27 16.00 1.97
C LEU A 505 27.33 14.89 2.06
N TRP A 506 28.10 14.87 3.13
CA TRP A 506 29.12 13.82 3.34
C TRP A 506 28.51 12.42 3.40
N HIS A 507 27.40 12.25 4.12
CA HIS A 507 26.72 10.97 4.18
C HIS A 507 26.09 10.55 2.83
N SER A 508 25.50 11.49 2.09
CA SER A 508 24.90 11.20 0.79
C SER A 508 25.93 10.84 -0.28
N GLU A 509 27.10 11.47 -0.25
CA GLU A 509 28.22 11.13 -1.11
C GLU A 509 28.78 9.74 -0.75
N PHE A 510 29.05 9.48 0.54
CA PHE A 510 29.56 8.19 1.02
C PHE A 510 28.62 7.02 0.68
N LEU A 511 27.33 7.20 0.90
CA LEU A 511 26.31 6.17 0.64
C LEU A 511 25.89 6.11 -0.84
N PHE A 512 26.44 6.98 -1.68
CA PHE A 512 26.09 7.11 -3.10
C PHE A 512 24.60 7.41 -3.34
N ARG A 513 24.02 8.25 -2.47
CA ARG A 513 22.65 8.73 -2.56
C ARG A 513 22.60 9.98 -3.44
N LEU A 514 22.71 9.81 -4.75
CA LEU A 514 22.90 10.92 -5.70
C LEU A 514 21.74 11.90 -5.73
N HIS A 515 20.52 11.45 -5.44
CA HIS A 515 19.36 12.33 -5.42
C HIS A 515 19.46 13.34 -4.25
N GLU A 516 19.73 12.83 -3.03
CA GLU A 516 19.91 13.65 -1.84
C GLU A 516 21.16 14.53 -1.93
N TYR A 517 22.24 14.01 -2.50
CA TYR A 517 23.46 14.76 -2.74
C TYR A 517 23.22 15.97 -3.62
N ARG A 518 22.54 15.78 -4.77
CA ARG A 518 22.18 16.88 -5.68
C ARG A 518 21.33 17.93 -4.98
N THR A 519 20.31 17.52 -4.21
CA THR A 519 19.47 18.44 -3.43
C THR A 519 20.28 19.20 -2.39
N GLY A 520 21.20 18.52 -1.70
CA GLY A 520 22.10 19.14 -0.73
C GLY A 520 23.05 20.18 -1.36
N ILE A 521 23.59 19.93 -2.54
CA ILE A 521 24.42 20.89 -3.28
C ILE A 521 23.63 22.14 -3.68
N VAL A 522 22.40 21.96 -4.18
CA VAL A 522 21.53 23.10 -4.51
C VAL A 522 21.18 23.91 -3.27
N LEU A 523 20.89 23.26 -2.12
CA LEU A 523 20.69 23.93 -0.83
C LEU A 523 21.94 24.68 -0.38
N LEU A 524 23.12 24.09 -0.54
CA LEU A 524 24.39 24.74 -0.21
C LEU A 524 24.60 26.01 -1.05
N ALA A 525 24.29 25.92 -2.34
CA ALA A 525 24.38 27.07 -3.24
C ALA A 525 23.38 28.17 -2.86
N ASP A 526 22.15 27.78 -2.49
CA ASP A 526 21.11 28.70 -2.08
C ASP A 526 21.45 29.43 -0.76
N VAL A 527 21.94 28.70 0.24
CA VAL A 527 22.49 29.30 1.46
C VAL A 527 23.71 30.18 1.17
N GLY A 528 24.57 29.76 0.24
CA GLY A 528 25.72 30.55 -0.22
C GLY A 528 25.33 31.90 -0.84
N LEU A 529 24.15 31.99 -1.48
CA LEU A 529 23.61 33.26 -1.98
C LEU A 529 23.27 34.22 -0.85
N GLU A 530 22.73 33.74 0.26
CA GLU A 530 22.44 34.56 1.45
C GLU A 530 23.74 35.14 2.08
N PHE A 531 24.86 34.42 1.93
CA PHE A 531 26.20 34.89 2.32
C PHE A 531 26.90 35.77 1.29
N GLY A 532 26.26 36.08 0.16
CA GLY A 532 26.85 36.89 -0.91
C GLY A 532 27.89 36.14 -1.78
N MET A 533 27.97 34.80 -1.67
CA MET A 533 28.93 33.99 -2.45
C MET A 533 28.37 33.65 -3.87
N SER A 534 27.80 34.64 -4.57
CA SER A 534 27.05 34.42 -5.80
C SER A 534 27.81 33.67 -6.90
N LYS A 535 29.09 33.98 -7.12
CA LYS A 535 29.91 33.30 -8.14
C LYS A 535 30.16 31.82 -7.83
N ARG A 536 30.41 31.49 -6.56
CA ARG A 536 30.60 30.10 -6.14
C ARG A 536 29.28 29.32 -6.19
N SER A 537 28.21 29.93 -5.73
CA SER A 537 26.87 29.32 -5.80
C SER A 537 26.45 29.02 -7.24
N ARG A 538 26.74 29.95 -8.18
CA ARG A 538 26.52 29.73 -9.60
C ARG A 538 27.30 28.51 -10.11
N ALA A 539 28.61 28.45 -9.85
CA ALA A 539 29.46 27.34 -10.29
C ALA A 539 28.98 25.99 -9.76
N LEU A 540 28.59 25.92 -8.45
CA LEU A 540 28.08 24.69 -7.85
C LEU A 540 26.81 24.18 -8.54
N VAL A 541 25.88 25.07 -8.87
CA VAL A 541 24.63 24.67 -9.53
C VAL A 541 24.87 24.34 -10.99
N ASP A 542 25.70 25.10 -11.70
CA ASP A 542 26.06 24.83 -13.11
C ASP A 542 26.68 23.41 -13.24
N ASP A 543 27.59 23.03 -12.33
CA ASP A 543 28.25 21.73 -12.36
C ASP A 543 27.28 20.56 -12.15
N ILE A 544 26.25 20.73 -11.30
CA ILE A 544 25.30 19.67 -10.97
C ILE A 544 24.07 19.63 -11.89
N MET A 545 23.79 20.72 -12.61
CA MET A 545 22.58 20.89 -13.41
C MET A 545 22.38 19.80 -14.48
N PRO A 546 23.39 19.32 -15.22
CA PRO A 546 23.23 18.22 -16.17
C PRO A 546 22.69 16.95 -15.53
N GLN A 547 23.15 16.64 -14.30
CA GLN A 547 22.71 15.46 -13.55
C GLN A 547 21.25 15.61 -13.08
N ILE A 548 20.87 16.81 -12.65
CA ILE A 548 19.49 17.13 -12.23
C ILE A 548 18.53 17.00 -13.41
N ILE A 549 18.88 17.50 -14.58
CA ILE A 549 18.07 17.39 -15.80
C ILE A 549 17.90 15.91 -16.20
N CYS A 550 18.97 15.11 -16.11
CA CYS A 550 18.91 13.67 -16.39
C CYS A 550 18.04 12.89 -15.39
N GLY A 551 17.97 13.34 -14.13
CA GLY A 551 17.19 12.71 -13.06
C GLY A 551 15.67 12.85 -13.23
N LYS A 552 15.19 13.79 -14.07
CA LYS A 552 13.77 14.03 -14.38
C LYS A 552 12.86 14.34 -13.19
N ASP A 553 13.39 14.66 -12.02
CA ASP A 553 12.58 15.09 -10.87
C ASP A 553 12.22 16.59 -11.03
N PRO A 554 10.94 16.95 -11.25
CA PRO A 554 10.56 18.33 -11.50
C PRO A 554 10.73 19.22 -10.26
N GLU A 555 10.59 18.67 -9.03
CA GLU A 555 10.80 19.44 -7.79
C GLU A 555 12.27 19.85 -7.64
N GLN A 556 13.17 18.89 -7.80
CA GLN A 556 14.61 19.15 -7.75
C GLN A 556 15.07 20.09 -8.90
N ARG A 557 14.52 19.89 -10.10
CA ARG A 557 14.84 20.72 -11.27
C ARG A 557 14.33 22.16 -11.12
N GLY A 558 13.08 22.32 -10.65
CA GLY A 558 12.50 23.64 -10.39
C GLY A 558 13.30 24.39 -9.32
N PHE A 559 13.68 23.72 -8.22
CA PHE A 559 14.48 24.32 -7.17
C PHE A 559 15.89 24.71 -7.67
N ALA A 560 16.57 23.85 -8.42
CA ALA A 560 17.87 24.13 -8.98
C ALA A 560 17.83 25.27 -10.00
N SER A 561 16.82 25.29 -10.89
CA SER A 561 16.63 26.35 -11.88
C SER A 561 16.36 27.71 -11.21
N PHE A 562 15.55 27.73 -10.17
CA PHE A 562 15.27 28.95 -9.39
C PHE A 562 16.52 29.47 -8.69
N THR A 563 17.28 28.57 -8.05
CA THR A 563 18.54 28.91 -7.36
C THR A 563 19.59 29.39 -8.34
N LEU A 564 19.72 28.75 -9.52
CA LEU A 564 20.64 29.13 -10.55
C LEU A 564 20.30 30.53 -11.11
N ALA A 565 19.05 30.82 -11.39
CA ALA A 565 18.60 32.12 -11.84
C ALA A 565 18.97 33.24 -10.85
N ARG A 566 18.73 32.99 -9.55
CA ARG A 566 19.13 33.93 -8.48
C ARG A 566 20.66 34.12 -8.45
N ALA A 567 21.42 33.04 -8.62
CA ALA A 567 22.89 33.09 -8.65
C ALA A 567 23.41 33.86 -9.85
N ILE A 568 22.83 33.70 -11.05
CA ILE A 568 23.16 34.45 -12.25
C ILE A 568 22.94 35.94 -12.03
N ILE A 569 21.77 36.32 -11.54
CA ILE A 569 21.42 37.74 -11.29
C ILE A 569 22.36 38.34 -10.23
N ALA A 570 22.59 37.65 -9.13
CA ALA A 570 23.48 38.14 -8.08
C ALA A 570 24.95 38.21 -8.53
N SER A 571 25.43 37.29 -9.38
CA SER A 571 26.78 37.30 -9.88
C SER A 571 27.02 38.37 -10.97
N GLY A 572 25.96 38.74 -11.71
CA GLY A 572 25.97 39.76 -12.77
C GLY A 572 25.52 41.14 -12.28
N GLU A 573 25.44 41.37 -10.94
CA GLU A 573 25.04 42.66 -10.35
C GLU A 573 23.73 43.22 -10.90
N SER A 574 22.79 42.34 -11.21
CA SER A 574 21.46 42.66 -11.76
C SER A 574 21.52 43.41 -13.11
N SER A 575 22.56 43.20 -13.89
CA SER A 575 22.69 43.79 -15.22
C SER A 575 21.60 43.28 -16.19
N PRO A 576 21.19 44.08 -17.21
CA PRO A 576 20.19 43.62 -18.19
C PRO A 576 20.54 42.32 -18.90
N GLU A 577 21.83 42.02 -19.05
CA GLU A 577 22.33 40.78 -19.64
C GLU A 577 22.11 39.59 -18.70
N SER A 578 22.47 39.74 -17.42
CA SER A 578 22.23 38.68 -16.40
C SER A 578 20.75 38.42 -16.17
N LEU A 579 19.90 39.45 -16.25
CA LEU A 579 18.46 39.28 -16.14
C LEU A 579 17.89 38.48 -17.33
N ARG A 580 18.37 38.74 -18.56
CA ARG A 580 17.96 37.94 -19.73
C ARG A 580 18.50 36.52 -19.69
N GLU A 581 19.71 36.31 -19.18
CA GLU A 581 20.29 34.98 -19.01
C GLU A 581 19.51 34.13 -17.97
N ALA A 582 19.00 34.74 -16.90
CA ALA A 582 18.27 34.07 -15.86
C ALA A 582 16.83 33.70 -16.24
N LEU A 583 16.21 34.44 -17.17
CA LEU A 583 14.80 34.30 -17.50
C LEU A 583 14.39 32.90 -17.99
N PRO A 584 15.13 32.17 -18.86
CA PRO A 584 14.80 30.82 -19.28
C PRO A 584 14.72 29.82 -18.10
N TYR A 585 15.60 29.96 -17.10
CA TYR A 585 15.63 29.11 -15.94
C TYR A 585 14.42 29.38 -15.04
N LEU A 586 14.00 30.63 -14.88
CA LEU A 586 12.79 30.95 -14.12
C LEU A 586 11.52 30.44 -14.79
N LEU A 587 11.42 30.56 -16.12
CA LEU A 587 10.28 30.00 -16.86
C LEU A 587 10.25 28.49 -16.81
N ALA A 588 11.41 27.82 -16.77
CA ALA A 588 11.48 26.39 -16.53
C ALA A 588 11.02 26.02 -15.11
N ALA A 589 11.45 26.78 -14.10
CA ALA A 589 11.02 26.59 -12.71
C ALA A 589 9.51 26.84 -12.54
N GLU A 590 8.95 27.89 -13.18
CA GLU A 590 7.50 28.17 -13.20
C GLU A 590 6.72 26.96 -13.71
N LYS A 591 7.12 26.40 -14.84
CA LYS A 591 6.48 25.24 -15.45
C LYS A 591 6.56 23.99 -14.56
N ASP A 592 7.71 23.76 -13.93
CA ASP A 592 7.90 22.62 -13.04
C ASP A 592 7.03 22.73 -11.77
N TYR A 593 6.98 23.90 -11.14
CA TYR A 593 6.16 24.13 -9.96
C TYR A 593 4.67 24.16 -10.27
N GLU A 594 4.27 24.61 -11.46
CA GLU A 594 2.89 24.52 -11.93
C GLU A 594 2.48 23.05 -12.11
N CYS A 595 3.32 22.21 -12.71
CA CYS A 595 3.09 20.78 -12.87
C CYS A 595 2.93 20.05 -11.51
N LEU A 596 3.67 20.50 -10.50
CA LEU A 596 3.63 19.94 -9.14
C LEU A 596 2.49 20.47 -8.28
N ASP A 597 1.75 21.47 -8.74
CA ASP A 597 0.80 22.24 -7.89
C ASP A 597 1.48 22.83 -6.63
N LEU A 598 2.77 23.15 -6.69
CA LEU A 598 3.51 23.71 -5.57
C LEU A 598 3.30 25.23 -5.50
N LEU A 599 2.11 25.63 -5.03
CA LEU A 599 1.62 27.00 -5.17
C LEU A 599 2.46 28.07 -4.45
N GLU A 600 3.09 27.74 -3.31
CA GLU A 600 3.97 28.67 -2.58
C GLU A 600 5.20 29.04 -3.42
N ALA A 601 5.94 28.03 -3.91
CA ALA A 601 7.11 28.26 -4.73
C ALA A 601 6.78 28.85 -6.12
N LEU A 602 5.63 28.45 -6.68
CA LEU A 602 5.12 29.00 -7.94
C LEU A 602 4.87 30.51 -7.82
N GLN A 603 4.25 30.93 -6.72
CA GLN A 603 4.00 32.35 -6.42
C GLN A 603 5.30 33.14 -6.36
N ASP A 604 6.32 32.62 -5.66
CA ASP A 604 7.61 33.28 -5.53
C ASP A 604 8.30 33.46 -6.88
N VAL A 605 8.29 32.40 -7.71
CA VAL A 605 8.90 32.45 -9.06
C VAL A 605 8.16 33.46 -9.96
N GLN A 606 6.83 33.43 -9.98
CA GLN A 606 6.03 34.34 -10.82
C GLN A 606 6.20 35.82 -10.40
N TYR A 607 6.28 36.07 -9.10
CA TYR A 607 6.63 37.41 -8.61
C TYR A 607 8.00 37.83 -9.09
N PHE A 608 8.99 36.94 -8.96
CA PHE A 608 10.36 37.24 -9.38
C PHE A 608 10.47 37.48 -10.91
N ILE A 609 9.74 36.73 -11.73
CA ILE A 609 9.62 36.92 -13.17
C ILE A 609 9.03 38.31 -13.47
N SER A 610 7.99 38.73 -12.77
CA SER A 610 7.36 40.03 -12.96
C SER A 610 8.31 41.20 -12.68
N VAL A 611 9.14 41.07 -11.65
CA VAL A 611 10.17 42.04 -11.25
C VAL A 611 11.26 42.12 -12.33
N ILE A 612 11.69 40.99 -12.89
CA ILE A 612 12.69 40.95 -13.96
C ILE A 612 12.15 41.64 -15.22
N TYR A 613 10.92 41.34 -15.62
CA TYR A 613 10.32 42.01 -16.79
C TYR A 613 10.15 43.50 -16.57
N HIS A 614 9.88 43.94 -15.33
CA HIS A 614 9.86 45.36 -15.01
C HIS A 614 11.23 46.01 -15.19
N ASN A 615 12.31 45.36 -14.74
CA ASN A 615 13.66 45.87 -14.84
C ASN A 615 14.21 45.85 -16.30
N LEU A 616 13.60 45.04 -17.17
CA LEU A 616 13.89 44.97 -18.60
C LEU A 616 13.00 45.88 -19.45
N ASP A 617 12.14 46.70 -18.83
CA ASP A 617 11.14 47.56 -19.47
C ASP A 617 10.13 46.84 -20.38
N MET A 618 9.92 45.51 -20.15
CA MET A 618 8.99 44.68 -20.90
C MET A 618 7.62 44.73 -20.23
N THR A 619 6.84 45.79 -20.45
CA THR A 619 5.59 46.05 -19.72
C THR A 619 4.47 45.02 -19.98
N SER A 620 4.35 44.55 -21.24
CA SER A 620 3.32 43.55 -21.60
C SER A 620 3.53 42.23 -20.91
N GLU A 621 4.78 41.74 -20.90
CA GLU A 621 5.17 40.46 -20.26
C GLU A 621 5.13 40.57 -18.74
N ARG A 622 5.50 41.74 -18.17
CA ARG A 622 5.35 42.04 -16.76
C ARG A 622 3.89 41.94 -16.34
N ASP A 623 2.97 42.57 -17.04
CA ASP A 623 1.54 42.59 -16.73
C ASP A 623 0.93 41.16 -16.88
N ALA A 624 1.42 40.38 -17.84
CA ALA A 624 1.03 38.98 -17.98
C ALA A 624 1.53 38.12 -16.80
N ALA A 625 2.79 38.29 -16.37
CA ALA A 625 3.35 37.59 -15.22
C ALA A 625 2.65 38.00 -13.91
N ALA A 626 2.35 39.27 -13.73
CA ALA A 626 1.60 39.78 -12.57
C ALA A 626 0.19 39.18 -12.48
N ARG A 627 -0.50 39.07 -13.64
CA ARG A 627 -1.83 38.39 -13.66
C ARG A 627 -1.74 36.93 -13.27
N ARG A 628 -0.72 36.17 -13.75
CA ARG A 628 -0.50 34.77 -13.35
C ARG A 628 -0.24 34.68 -11.85
N HIS A 629 0.62 35.56 -11.32
CA HIS A 629 0.89 35.62 -9.88
C HIS A 629 -0.39 35.86 -9.06
N HIS A 630 -1.22 36.85 -9.44
CA HIS A 630 -2.47 37.13 -8.76
C HIS A 630 -3.43 35.93 -8.80
N ALA A 631 -3.56 35.29 -9.96
CA ALA A 631 -4.38 34.10 -10.10
C ALA A 631 -3.89 32.93 -9.21
N THR A 632 -2.57 32.78 -9.08
CA THR A 632 -1.96 31.76 -8.20
C THR A 632 -2.21 32.07 -6.73
N VAL A 633 -2.10 33.33 -6.32
CA VAL A 633 -2.41 33.79 -4.94
C VAL A 633 -3.87 33.53 -4.61
N GLU A 634 -4.79 33.94 -5.49
CA GLU A 634 -6.23 33.73 -5.31
C GLU A 634 -6.57 32.25 -5.20
N ARG A 635 -5.98 31.42 -6.10
CA ARG A 635 -6.14 29.95 -6.06
C ARG A 635 -5.63 29.39 -4.73
N ARG A 636 -4.44 29.79 -4.27
CA ARG A 636 -3.86 29.32 -3.00
C ARG A 636 -4.75 29.71 -1.80
N ASP A 637 -5.19 30.96 -1.75
CA ASP A 637 -6.00 31.48 -0.64
C ASP A 637 -7.40 30.80 -0.60
N THR A 638 -7.99 30.53 -1.77
CA THR A 638 -9.23 29.77 -1.88
C THR A 638 -9.03 28.34 -1.36
N LEU A 639 -7.97 27.67 -1.80
CA LEU A 639 -7.66 26.30 -1.38
C LEU A 639 -7.28 26.22 0.11
N ALA A 640 -6.61 27.22 0.66
CA ALA A 640 -6.24 27.27 2.07
C ALA A 640 -7.46 27.35 3.00
N THR A 641 -8.55 27.97 2.55
CA THR A 641 -9.80 28.10 3.31
C THR A 641 -10.75 26.93 3.13
N THR A 642 -10.61 26.15 2.06
CA THR A 642 -11.49 25.02 1.74
C THR A 642 -11.20 23.84 2.67
N VAL A 643 -12.25 23.35 3.36
CA VAL A 643 -12.19 22.18 4.25
C VAL A 643 -12.76 20.95 3.55
N ALA A 644 -13.85 21.10 2.82
CA ALA A 644 -14.54 20.01 2.16
C ALA A 644 -14.03 19.82 0.72
N ASP A 645 -13.56 18.62 0.43
CA ASP A 645 -13.22 18.15 -0.91
C ASP A 645 -13.96 16.83 -1.13
N GLY A 646 -15.01 16.86 -1.96
CA GLY A 646 -15.88 15.70 -2.19
C GLY A 646 -15.15 14.50 -2.78
N GLU A 647 -14.07 14.73 -3.56
CA GLU A 647 -13.23 13.65 -4.08
C GLU A 647 -12.43 12.99 -2.96
N VAL A 648 -11.80 13.79 -2.09
CA VAL A 648 -11.02 13.29 -0.96
C VAL A 648 -11.91 12.52 0.01
N GLU A 649 -13.10 13.04 0.32
CA GLU A 649 -14.04 12.36 1.20
C GLU A 649 -14.50 11.03 0.62
N ALA A 650 -14.83 10.97 -0.67
CA ALA A 650 -15.24 9.73 -1.34
C ALA A 650 -14.12 8.67 -1.34
N ILE A 651 -12.86 9.08 -1.52
CA ILE A 651 -11.72 8.16 -1.47
C ILE A 651 -11.51 7.63 -0.05
N LEU A 652 -11.55 8.50 0.95
CA LEU A 652 -11.39 8.11 2.35
C LEU A 652 -12.53 7.20 2.82
N ASP A 653 -13.75 7.43 2.37
CA ASP A 653 -14.89 6.55 2.63
C ASP A 653 -14.71 5.17 1.97
N LEU A 654 -14.18 5.11 0.75
CA LEU A 654 -13.85 3.84 0.09
C LEU A 654 -12.81 3.05 0.89
N ILE A 655 -11.73 3.72 1.34
CA ILE A 655 -10.71 3.10 2.19
C ILE A 655 -11.36 2.54 3.46
N GLY A 656 -12.20 3.32 4.13
CA GLY A 656 -12.90 2.89 5.34
C GLY A 656 -13.80 1.68 5.11
N ARG A 657 -14.57 1.66 4.02
CA ARG A 657 -15.45 0.53 3.67
C ARG A 657 -14.68 -0.75 3.38
N ILE A 658 -13.57 -0.67 2.67
CA ILE A 658 -12.70 -1.82 2.42
C ILE A 658 -12.14 -2.35 3.74
N GLY A 659 -11.66 -1.46 4.62
CA GLY A 659 -11.13 -1.83 5.93
C GLY A 659 -12.18 -2.51 6.83
N VAL A 660 -13.38 -1.95 6.89
CA VAL A 660 -14.50 -2.55 7.64
C VAL A 660 -14.87 -3.92 7.07
N ALA A 661 -14.94 -4.04 5.74
CA ALA A 661 -15.26 -5.31 5.09
C ALA A 661 -14.19 -6.39 5.37
N LEU A 662 -12.92 -6.02 5.43
CA LEU A 662 -11.81 -6.92 5.81
C LEU A 662 -11.88 -7.30 7.29
N ALA A 663 -12.14 -6.33 8.17
CA ALA A 663 -12.23 -6.55 9.61
C ALA A 663 -13.48 -7.36 10.03
N SER A 664 -14.57 -7.31 9.26
CA SER A 664 -15.80 -8.05 9.52
C SER A 664 -15.75 -9.51 9.07
N ARG A 665 -14.62 -10.03 8.62
CA ARG A 665 -14.45 -11.46 8.34
C ARG A 665 -14.57 -12.26 9.64
N GLU A 666 -15.65 -12.99 9.82
CA GLU A 666 -15.92 -13.90 10.94
C GLU A 666 -15.57 -15.35 10.60
#